data_20f9f6bfcb6c03d754648f1a5e4c84af
#
_entry.id   20f9f6bfcb6c03d754648f1a5e4c84af
#
_cell.length_a   1.000
_cell.length_b   1.000
_cell.length_c   1.000
_cell.angle_alpha   90.00
_cell.angle_beta   90.00
_cell.angle_gamma   90.00
#
_symmetry.space_group_name_H-M   'P 1'
#
loop_
_entity.id
_entity.type
_entity.pdbx_description
1 polymer ?
#
loop_
_entity_poly.entity_id
_entity_poly.type
_entity_poly.pdbx_seq_one_letter_code
_entity_poly.pdbx_strand_id
1 'polypeptide(L)'
;MTKAIGQPIRRKEDHRLLTGQGQFTDDFSAPDQVYMAVVRSPHPHAAIEGMDVAAATSLPGVLGVFTGTDCAVDNLAPVPHSPLPKTDHDLNLRGPGDSDVFIGPHMLLPADKVRHLGEAVAVVIAETRGQALDGAEVVSVSYTELPFNQDTSAAAEGGTPPVWDELPGNTCIDSSFGDAAGTEAAFAAAAHKVKASFHIGRVTGVPMEPRSVLASYDPEEDRYTIHAGSGGAVRQKRELAEVLGVEPDQVRVLSYDVGGNFGTRNRVYVEFGLAAWASRKIGRPVKYTSDRSEAFLSDYQGRDLHTTVELVLDAEGSFLALRADNISNVGARAVSFSPIGKGSPLISGNYRIPAATVRSRAVFTNTVPTQAYRSSGRPEVTFAIERLIEIAARELNMDPLELRRRNLVDKEEMPYTNPIGLYYDSGHYHDNMAIAMTAADWDGRDVRRKDAAARGKLLGVGFANYVESSIGTPVEQTEIYIRPEGHVEVVIGTQPSGQGHETSFAQVAAEWLGLPVSDVRIVIGDTDVVKVGGGSHSGRSMRMAGTVIVMAADELIEEGKEVAAEVLEASVSDIEFQDGAFQVTGTDRSVGWYELAQKSDPGRLSIIKSNEMHTPVFPNGTHICEVEIDPETGGIELTRYTAVDDVGRAINPMIVHGQTHGAIVQGLGQAMVEACVLDPETGQTLSGTLMDYGMLRAGDVPAFQVELNEVPSPTNPLGIKAGGEGGTTGSPAAFTNAIVNALKGYGVTHIEMPATPQRVWRAIQNAKNG
;
A
#
# COMPACT_ATOMS: atom_id res chain seq x y z
N MET A 1 0.77 3.69 36.99
CA MET A 1 -0.12 3.05 35.98
C MET A 1 0.57 1.94 35.22
N THR A 2 -0.20 0.96 34.72
CA THR A 2 0.35 -0.07 33.81
C THR A 2 0.71 0.60 32.48
N LYS A 3 1.92 0.41 31.98
CA LYS A 3 2.33 0.93 30.66
C LYS A 3 1.37 0.39 29.59
N ALA A 4 0.83 1.24 28.74
CA ALA A 4 -0.09 0.87 27.67
C ALA A 4 0.66 0.45 26.39
N ILE A 5 1.76 1.12 26.09
CA ILE A 5 2.64 0.83 24.94
C ILE A 5 3.36 -0.51 25.14
N GLY A 6 3.39 -1.33 24.10
CA GLY A 6 3.95 -2.68 24.15
C GLY A 6 2.97 -3.75 24.69
N GLN A 7 1.75 -3.35 25.06
CA GLN A 7 0.74 -4.30 25.53
C GLN A 7 -0.16 -4.76 24.38
N PRO A 8 -0.54 -6.05 24.32
CA PRO A 8 -1.41 -6.60 23.29
C PRO A 8 -2.89 -6.30 23.61
N ILE A 9 -3.23 -5.01 23.68
CA ILE A 9 -4.59 -4.56 23.97
C ILE A 9 -5.49 -4.91 22.80
N ARG A 10 -6.67 -5.50 23.09
CA ARG A 10 -7.68 -5.80 22.08
C ARG A 10 -8.18 -4.50 21.44
N ARG A 11 -8.42 -4.54 20.13
CA ARG A 11 -8.85 -3.36 19.39
C ARG A 11 -10.21 -2.84 19.93
N LYS A 12 -10.28 -1.55 20.19
CA LYS A 12 -11.51 -0.87 20.64
C LYS A 12 -12.62 -0.97 19.60
N GLU A 13 -12.26 -0.85 18.34
CA GLU A 13 -13.14 -0.92 17.18
C GLU A 13 -13.73 -2.32 16.92
N ASP A 14 -13.12 -3.40 17.43
CA ASP A 14 -13.59 -4.76 17.18
C ASP A 14 -15.04 -4.99 17.64
N HIS A 15 -15.45 -4.40 18.77
CA HIS A 15 -16.80 -4.62 19.27
C HIS A 15 -17.86 -4.16 18.27
N ARG A 16 -17.77 -2.93 17.75
CA ARG A 16 -18.76 -2.43 16.79
C ARG A 16 -18.71 -3.21 15.47
N LEU A 17 -17.51 -3.58 14.99
CA LEU A 17 -17.34 -4.31 13.74
C LEU A 17 -17.90 -5.74 13.83
N LEU A 18 -17.66 -6.45 14.95
CA LEU A 18 -18.10 -7.84 15.15
C LEU A 18 -19.59 -7.96 15.52
N THR A 19 -20.21 -6.87 15.99
CA THR A 19 -21.64 -6.85 16.38
C THR A 19 -22.56 -6.22 15.32
N GLY A 20 -22.03 -5.96 14.10
CA GLY A 20 -22.80 -5.38 12.99
C GLY A 20 -23.12 -3.89 13.17
N GLN A 21 -22.35 -3.18 13.99
CA GLN A 21 -22.46 -1.73 14.21
C GLN A 21 -21.41 -0.92 13.43
N GLY A 22 -20.60 -1.59 12.60
CA GLY A 22 -19.69 -0.96 11.66
C GLY A 22 -20.48 -0.14 10.64
N GLN A 23 -19.91 0.98 10.21
CA GLN A 23 -20.53 1.91 9.25
C GLN A 23 -19.60 2.08 8.04
N PHE A 24 -19.82 1.25 7.03
CA PHE A 24 -19.12 1.33 5.75
C PHE A 24 -19.85 2.28 4.80
N THR A 25 -19.22 2.69 3.73
CA THR A 25 -19.78 3.71 2.83
C THR A 25 -21.17 3.33 2.29
N ASP A 26 -21.39 2.06 1.96
CA ASP A 26 -22.70 1.62 1.42
C ASP A 26 -23.82 1.52 2.47
N ASP A 27 -23.50 1.59 3.77
CA ASP A 27 -24.49 1.62 4.84
C ASP A 27 -25.18 2.99 4.98
N PHE A 28 -24.56 4.05 4.45
CA PHE A 28 -25.14 5.39 4.48
C PHE A 28 -26.22 5.56 3.40
N SER A 29 -27.28 6.24 3.78
CA SER A 29 -28.39 6.61 2.91
C SER A 29 -28.85 8.03 3.22
N ALA A 30 -29.35 8.73 2.20
CA ALA A 30 -29.91 10.06 2.32
C ALA A 30 -31.40 10.05 1.87
N PRO A 31 -32.25 10.94 2.43
CA PRO A 31 -33.59 11.13 1.90
C PRO A 31 -33.57 11.44 0.39
N ASP A 32 -34.53 10.91 -0.34
CA ASP A 32 -34.72 11.14 -1.78
C ASP A 32 -33.48 10.82 -2.65
N GLN A 33 -32.55 9.97 -2.15
CA GLN A 33 -31.39 9.56 -2.94
C GLN A 33 -31.79 8.86 -4.23
N VAL A 34 -30.95 9.04 -5.23
CA VAL A 34 -31.00 8.34 -6.53
C VAL A 34 -29.75 7.51 -6.74
N TYR A 35 -29.72 6.67 -7.75
CA TYR A 35 -28.65 5.70 -7.96
C TYR A 35 -27.95 5.95 -9.28
N MET A 36 -26.64 5.80 -9.28
CA MET A 36 -25.79 5.89 -10.45
C MET A 36 -25.34 4.49 -10.90
N ALA A 37 -25.43 4.23 -12.20
CA ALA A 37 -24.75 3.12 -12.87
C ALA A 37 -23.75 3.68 -13.89
N VAL A 38 -22.62 2.97 -14.07
CA VAL A 38 -21.53 3.38 -14.98
C VAL A 38 -21.57 2.52 -16.23
N VAL A 39 -21.58 3.17 -17.39
CA VAL A 39 -21.37 2.53 -18.69
C VAL A 39 -19.87 2.43 -18.93
N ARG A 40 -19.38 1.21 -19.16
CA ARG A 40 -17.94 0.95 -19.31
C ARG A 40 -17.60 0.46 -20.71
N SER A 41 -16.42 0.87 -21.18
CA SER A 41 -15.91 0.44 -22.49
C SER A 41 -15.67 -1.07 -22.52
N PRO A 42 -16.18 -1.77 -23.56
CA PRO A 42 -15.84 -3.16 -23.83
C PRO A 42 -14.52 -3.31 -24.63
N HIS A 43 -13.86 -2.21 -25.00
CA HIS A 43 -12.66 -2.19 -25.81
C HIS A 43 -11.45 -1.75 -25.00
N PRO A 44 -10.27 -2.37 -25.22
CA PRO A 44 -9.01 -1.93 -24.60
C PRO A 44 -8.51 -0.60 -25.20
N HIS A 45 -8.83 -0.29 -26.46
CA HIS A 45 -8.48 0.96 -27.15
C HIS A 45 -9.44 1.21 -28.29
N ALA A 46 -10.16 2.31 -28.26
CA ALA A 46 -11.08 2.67 -29.34
C ALA A 46 -11.36 4.19 -29.35
N ALA A 47 -11.60 4.76 -30.52
CA ALA A 47 -12.19 6.08 -30.67
C ALA A 47 -13.69 6.00 -30.36
N ILE A 48 -14.23 7.01 -29.68
CA ILE A 48 -15.67 7.20 -29.46
C ILE A 48 -16.19 8.06 -30.59
N GLU A 49 -16.95 7.47 -31.52
CA GLU A 49 -17.52 8.18 -32.65
C GLU A 49 -18.84 8.89 -32.30
N GLY A 50 -19.52 8.39 -31.25
CA GLY A 50 -20.76 8.98 -30.77
C GLY A 50 -21.44 8.10 -29.73
N MET A 51 -22.40 8.69 -29.03
CA MET A 51 -23.29 8.00 -28.09
C MET A 51 -24.73 8.31 -28.36
N ASP A 52 -25.58 7.29 -28.42
CA ASP A 52 -27.03 7.42 -28.41
C ASP A 52 -27.56 7.08 -27.01
N VAL A 53 -28.03 8.11 -26.33
CA VAL A 53 -28.57 8.01 -24.96
C VAL A 53 -30.11 8.10 -24.94
N ALA A 54 -30.77 8.26 -26.11
CA ALA A 54 -32.22 8.52 -26.22
C ALA A 54 -33.06 7.36 -25.66
N ALA A 55 -32.66 6.12 -25.92
CA ALA A 55 -33.34 4.94 -25.39
C ALA A 55 -33.26 4.93 -23.85
N ALA A 56 -32.09 5.14 -23.26
CA ALA A 56 -31.89 5.18 -21.82
C ALA A 56 -32.69 6.33 -21.16
N THR A 57 -32.63 7.53 -21.72
CA THR A 57 -33.33 8.71 -21.20
C THR A 57 -34.84 8.55 -21.22
N SER A 58 -35.36 7.69 -22.11
CA SER A 58 -36.81 7.42 -22.25
C SER A 58 -37.32 6.37 -21.25
N LEU A 59 -36.46 5.66 -20.54
CA LEU A 59 -36.87 4.63 -19.59
C LEU A 59 -37.51 5.24 -18.34
N PRO A 60 -38.59 4.63 -17.81
CA PRO A 60 -39.23 5.09 -16.59
C PRO A 60 -38.23 5.10 -15.41
N GLY A 61 -38.17 6.22 -14.71
CA GLY A 61 -37.29 6.38 -13.53
C GLY A 61 -35.86 6.78 -13.85
N VAL A 62 -35.44 6.83 -15.12
CA VAL A 62 -34.17 7.46 -15.51
C VAL A 62 -34.30 8.97 -15.45
N LEU A 63 -33.40 9.63 -14.69
CA LEU A 63 -33.42 11.06 -14.45
C LEU A 63 -32.39 11.82 -15.29
N GLY A 64 -31.34 11.15 -15.72
CA GLY A 64 -30.31 11.72 -16.57
C GLY A 64 -29.31 10.69 -17.05
N VAL A 65 -28.72 10.94 -18.20
CA VAL A 65 -27.59 10.21 -18.76
C VAL A 65 -26.52 11.25 -19.09
N PHE A 66 -25.34 11.09 -18.54
CA PHE A 66 -24.26 12.06 -18.72
C PHE A 66 -23.03 11.40 -19.33
N THR A 67 -22.35 12.14 -20.19
CA THR A 67 -21.25 11.71 -21.05
C THR A 67 -19.98 12.55 -20.84
N GLY A 68 -18.88 12.18 -21.49
CA GLY A 68 -17.66 13.01 -21.50
C GLY A 68 -17.87 14.41 -22.07
N THR A 69 -18.79 14.57 -23.01
CA THR A 69 -19.16 15.89 -23.54
C THR A 69 -19.80 16.78 -22.48
N ASP A 70 -20.65 16.21 -21.62
CA ASP A 70 -21.30 16.96 -20.54
C ASP A 70 -20.26 17.37 -19.48
N CYS A 71 -19.28 16.48 -19.17
CA CYS A 71 -18.15 16.80 -18.29
C CYS A 71 -17.34 17.99 -18.83
N ALA A 72 -17.07 18.01 -20.14
CA ALA A 72 -16.33 19.08 -20.79
C ALA A 72 -17.11 20.42 -20.80
N VAL A 73 -18.41 20.38 -21.03
CA VAL A 73 -19.28 21.58 -20.96
C VAL A 73 -19.27 22.19 -19.56
N ASP A 74 -19.28 21.36 -18.53
CA ASP A 74 -19.24 21.81 -17.13
C ASP A 74 -17.82 22.07 -16.62
N ASN A 75 -16.78 21.98 -17.48
CA ASN A 75 -15.37 22.23 -17.20
C ASN A 75 -14.81 21.39 -16.03
N LEU A 76 -15.21 20.13 -15.93
CA LEU A 76 -14.64 19.23 -14.93
C LEU A 76 -13.16 18.95 -15.23
N ALA A 77 -12.31 19.06 -14.21
CA ALA A 77 -10.88 18.81 -14.36
C ALA A 77 -10.55 17.31 -14.30
N PRO A 78 -9.42 16.87 -14.87
CA PRO A 78 -8.94 15.50 -14.67
C PRO A 78 -8.57 15.25 -13.20
N VAL A 79 -8.66 13.99 -12.76
CA VAL A 79 -8.25 13.60 -11.39
C VAL A 79 -6.74 13.85 -11.20
N PRO A 80 -6.33 14.66 -10.21
CA PRO A 80 -4.95 15.15 -10.11
C PRO A 80 -4.02 14.19 -9.35
N HIS A 81 -3.95 12.95 -9.68
CA HIS A 81 -3.22 11.90 -8.92
C HIS A 81 -1.86 12.31 -8.32
N SER A 82 -1.18 13.30 -8.90
CA SER A 82 0.15 13.77 -8.47
C SER A 82 1.12 12.61 -8.22
N PRO A 83 1.44 11.80 -9.26
CA PRO A 83 2.18 10.55 -9.10
C PRO A 83 3.68 10.74 -8.83
N LEU A 84 4.24 11.91 -9.14
CA LEU A 84 5.65 12.20 -8.95
C LEU A 84 5.99 12.37 -7.46
N PRO A 85 7.19 11.92 -7.05
CA PRO A 85 7.68 12.09 -5.70
C PRO A 85 7.83 13.57 -5.32
N LYS A 86 7.74 13.84 -4.00
CA LYS A 86 7.73 15.22 -3.47
C LYS A 86 8.77 15.48 -2.37
N THR A 87 9.61 14.50 -2.06
CA THR A 87 10.63 14.64 -1.00
C THR A 87 12.05 14.52 -1.58
N ASP A 88 13.02 15.15 -0.94
CA ASP A 88 14.45 15.12 -1.35
C ASP A 88 15.07 13.70 -1.27
N HIS A 89 14.41 12.76 -0.61
CA HIS A 89 14.83 11.35 -0.51
C HIS A 89 14.26 10.47 -1.61
N ASP A 90 13.35 10.99 -2.43
CA ASP A 90 12.78 10.27 -3.55
C ASP A 90 13.68 10.42 -4.78
N LEU A 91 13.68 9.42 -5.66
CA LEU A 91 14.38 9.51 -6.94
C LEU A 91 13.80 10.63 -7.81
N ASN A 92 14.66 11.44 -8.39
CA ASN A 92 14.25 12.45 -9.36
C ASN A 92 13.95 11.78 -10.71
N LEU A 93 12.70 11.35 -10.89
CA LEU A 93 12.26 10.67 -12.10
C LEU A 93 12.08 11.67 -13.25
N ARG A 94 12.65 11.34 -14.42
CA ARG A 94 12.58 12.14 -15.64
C ARG A 94 12.11 11.28 -16.81
N GLY A 95 11.56 11.93 -17.80
CA GLY A 95 11.22 11.29 -19.08
C GLY A 95 12.46 11.03 -19.95
N PRO A 96 12.27 10.34 -21.11
CA PRO A 96 13.34 10.08 -22.07
C PRO A 96 14.08 11.36 -22.47
N GLY A 97 15.42 11.32 -22.48
CA GLY A 97 16.26 12.47 -22.82
C GLY A 97 16.17 13.63 -21.80
N ASP A 98 15.89 13.33 -20.54
CA ASP A 98 15.73 14.29 -19.43
C ASP A 98 14.52 15.23 -19.58
N SER A 99 13.50 14.80 -20.33
CA SER A 99 12.25 15.54 -20.50
C SER A 99 11.39 15.49 -19.25
N ASP A 100 10.35 16.34 -19.21
CA ASP A 100 9.32 16.26 -18.18
C ASP A 100 8.51 14.97 -18.33
N VAL A 101 8.04 14.45 -17.20
CA VAL A 101 7.27 13.20 -17.18
C VAL A 101 5.86 13.45 -17.64
N PHE A 102 5.46 12.76 -18.73
CA PHE A 102 4.08 12.75 -19.19
C PHE A 102 3.25 11.79 -18.34
N ILE A 103 2.14 12.24 -17.76
CA ILE A 103 1.33 11.44 -16.83
C ILE A 103 0.03 10.90 -17.44
N GLY A 104 -0.42 11.44 -18.56
CA GLY A 104 -1.73 11.14 -19.18
C GLY A 104 -2.92 11.62 -18.33
N PRO A 105 -3.71 12.59 -18.80
CA PRO A 105 -4.82 13.12 -18.01
C PRO A 105 -5.87 12.06 -17.72
N HIS A 106 -6.39 12.02 -16.49
CA HIS A 106 -7.46 11.11 -16.07
C HIS A 106 -8.80 11.85 -16.00
N MET A 107 -9.43 12.03 -17.15
CA MET A 107 -10.78 12.62 -17.23
C MET A 107 -11.78 11.72 -16.51
N LEU A 108 -12.84 12.30 -15.93
CA LEU A 108 -13.90 11.50 -15.30
C LEU A 108 -14.60 10.59 -16.33
N LEU A 109 -14.92 11.13 -17.50
CA LEU A 109 -15.41 10.42 -18.68
C LEU A 109 -14.66 10.94 -19.90
N PRO A 110 -14.01 10.08 -20.71
CA PRO A 110 -13.41 10.51 -21.96
C PRO A 110 -14.49 10.86 -22.99
N ALA A 111 -14.25 11.89 -23.78
CA ALA A 111 -15.16 12.29 -24.86
C ALA A 111 -14.75 11.74 -26.24
N ASP A 112 -13.48 11.38 -26.40
CA ASP A 112 -12.87 11.08 -27.71
C ASP A 112 -12.33 9.65 -27.84
N LYS A 113 -11.71 9.10 -26.80
CA LYS A 113 -10.96 7.84 -26.90
C LYS A 113 -10.92 7.09 -25.57
N VAL A 114 -11.27 5.82 -25.58
CA VAL A 114 -11.00 4.90 -24.46
C VAL A 114 -9.63 4.27 -24.62
N ARG A 115 -8.93 4.07 -23.51
CA ARG A 115 -7.52 3.64 -23.47
C ARG A 115 -7.28 2.36 -22.68
N HIS A 116 -8.31 1.85 -22.01
CA HIS A 116 -8.27 0.52 -21.39
C HIS A 116 -9.68 -0.08 -21.29
N LEU A 117 -9.73 -1.39 -21.22
CA LEU A 117 -10.97 -2.13 -20.96
C LEU A 117 -11.60 -1.66 -19.63
N GLY A 118 -12.93 -1.49 -19.58
CA GLY A 118 -13.63 -1.08 -18.37
C GLY A 118 -13.53 0.41 -18.03
N GLU A 119 -12.95 1.25 -18.89
CA GLU A 119 -12.95 2.70 -18.70
C GLU A 119 -14.38 3.24 -18.72
N ALA A 120 -14.74 4.11 -17.75
CA ALA A 120 -16.04 4.73 -17.66
C ALA A 120 -16.26 5.69 -18.85
N VAL A 121 -17.39 5.59 -19.56
CA VAL A 121 -17.69 6.42 -20.74
C VAL A 121 -18.98 7.22 -20.60
N ALA A 122 -19.92 6.74 -19.78
CA ALA A 122 -21.12 7.46 -19.42
C ALA A 122 -21.62 7.02 -18.05
N VAL A 123 -22.52 7.81 -17.46
CA VAL A 123 -23.24 7.44 -16.24
C VAL A 123 -24.74 7.65 -16.43
N VAL A 124 -25.51 6.74 -15.86
CA VAL A 124 -26.99 6.81 -15.83
C VAL A 124 -27.43 7.02 -14.39
N ILE A 125 -28.26 8.01 -14.17
CA ILE A 125 -28.85 8.34 -12.88
C ILE A 125 -30.34 7.99 -12.91
N ALA A 126 -30.81 7.21 -11.94
CA ALA A 126 -32.21 6.77 -11.88
C ALA A 126 -32.73 6.67 -10.43
N GLU A 127 -34.04 6.54 -10.28
CA GLU A 127 -34.75 6.45 -8.99
C GLU A 127 -34.34 5.22 -8.18
N THR A 128 -33.99 4.13 -8.85
CA THR A 128 -33.54 2.89 -8.22
C THR A 128 -32.29 2.35 -8.89
N ARG A 129 -31.53 1.53 -8.16
CA ARG A 129 -30.33 0.88 -8.71
C ARG A 129 -30.66 0.02 -9.94
N GLY A 130 -31.78 -0.74 -9.92
CA GLY A 130 -32.20 -1.56 -11.05
C GLY A 130 -32.47 -0.70 -12.29
N GLN A 131 -33.22 0.40 -12.16
CA GLN A 131 -33.47 1.32 -13.27
C GLN A 131 -32.19 1.99 -13.81
N ALA A 132 -31.24 2.29 -12.96
CA ALA A 132 -29.93 2.82 -13.39
C ALA A 132 -29.15 1.79 -14.23
N LEU A 133 -29.16 0.52 -13.80
CA LEU A 133 -28.53 -0.59 -14.54
C LEU A 133 -29.25 -0.85 -15.86
N ASP A 134 -30.59 -0.95 -15.87
CA ASP A 134 -31.39 -1.12 -17.09
C ASP A 134 -31.12 0.02 -18.08
N GLY A 135 -31.00 1.26 -17.56
CA GLY A 135 -30.63 2.44 -18.38
C GLY A 135 -29.22 2.32 -18.94
N ALA A 136 -28.26 1.84 -18.17
CA ALA A 136 -26.87 1.67 -18.62
C ALA A 136 -26.74 0.61 -19.73
N GLU A 137 -27.56 -0.46 -19.69
CA GLU A 137 -27.54 -1.52 -20.70
C GLU A 137 -28.03 -1.05 -22.08
N VAL A 138 -28.87 -0.04 -22.14
CA VAL A 138 -29.42 0.48 -23.42
C VAL A 138 -28.73 1.72 -23.96
N VAL A 139 -27.73 2.25 -23.28
CA VAL A 139 -26.84 3.27 -23.82
C VAL A 139 -26.04 2.66 -24.96
N SER A 140 -26.16 3.22 -26.16
CA SER A 140 -25.42 2.74 -27.34
C SER A 140 -24.22 3.65 -27.61
N VAL A 141 -23.02 3.07 -27.56
CA VAL A 141 -21.77 3.78 -27.87
C VAL A 141 -21.21 3.23 -29.17
N SER A 142 -20.98 4.12 -30.14
CA SER A 142 -20.34 3.79 -31.42
C SER A 142 -18.82 3.91 -31.27
N TYR A 143 -18.11 2.82 -31.48
CA TYR A 143 -16.66 2.77 -31.38
C TYR A 143 -16.01 2.46 -32.72
N THR A 144 -14.83 3.06 -32.95
CA THR A 144 -13.85 2.57 -33.94
C THR A 144 -12.67 1.97 -33.19
N GLU A 145 -12.53 0.64 -33.25
CA GLU A 145 -11.43 -0.06 -32.59
C GLU A 145 -10.07 0.42 -33.10
N LEU A 146 -9.13 0.58 -32.18
CA LEU A 146 -7.76 0.99 -32.45
C LEU A 146 -6.80 -0.13 -32.06
N PRO A 147 -5.63 -0.23 -32.70
CA PRO A 147 -4.59 -1.13 -32.25
C PRO A 147 -4.23 -0.85 -30.79
N PHE A 148 -3.95 -1.91 -30.01
CA PHE A 148 -3.61 -1.81 -28.60
C PHE A 148 -2.37 -2.63 -28.25
N ASN A 149 -1.79 -2.35 -27.10
CA ASN A 149 -0.69 -3.09 -26.51
C ASN A 149 -0.86 -3.25 -25.01
N GLN A 150 -0.69 -4.47 -24.50
CA GLN A 150 -0.76 -4.80 -23.07
C GLN A 150 0.58 -5.30 -22.52
N ASP A 151 1.57 -5.53 -23.40
CA ASP A 151 2.88 -6.05 -23.05
C ASP A 151 3.84 -4.93 -22.64
N THR A 152 4.31 -5.01 -21.39
CA THR A 152 5.22 -4.04 -20.77
C THR A 152 6.57 -3.99 -21.47
N SER A 153 7.12 -5.14 -21.85
CA SER A 153 8.43 -5.23 -22.50
C SER A 153 8.38 -4.69 -23.91
N ALA A 154 7.36 -5.05 -24.68
CA ALA A 154 7.14 -4.53 -26.02
C ALA A 154 6.95 -2.99 -26.03
N ALA A 155 6.21 -2.45 -25.05
CA ALA A 155 6.08 -1.01 -24.90
C ALA A 155 7.42 -0.31 -24.64
N ALA A 156 8.28 -0.91 -23.82
CA ALA A 156 9.60 -0.37 -23.48
C ALA A 156 10.62 -0.48 -24.62
N GLU A 157 10.47 -1.44 -25.53
CA GLU A 157 11.30 -1.60 -26.74
C GLU A 157 10.89 -0.62 -27.84
N GLY A 158 9.68 -0.09 -27.77
CA GLY A 158 9.12 0.83 -28.75
C GLY A 158 8.50 0.12 -29.97
N GLY A 159 7.81 0.92 -30.80
CA GLY A 159 7.13 0.41 -32.00
C GLY A 159 5.74 -0.19 -31.77
N THR A 160 5.27 -0.21 -30.52
CA THR A 160 3.89 -0.57 -30.19
C THR A 160 2.94 0.63 -30.45
N PRO A 161 1.64 0.37 -30.68
CA PRO A 161 0.67 1.46 -30.82
C PRO A 161 0.72 2.43 -29.64
N PRO A 162 0.67 3.75 -29.89
CA PRO A 162 0.67 4.73 -28.81
C PRO A 162 -0.64 4.69 -28.01
N VAL A 163 -0.55 4.70 -26.68
CA VAL A 163 -1.70 4.89 -25.79
C VAL A 163 -2.12 6.37 -25.82
N TRP A 164 -1.13 7.26 -25.95
CA TRP A 164 -1.28 8.71 -26.02
C TRP A 164 -0.58 9.24 -27.25
N ASP A 165 -1.29 10.01 -28.07
CA ASP A 165 -0.73 10.56 -29.32
C ASP A 165 0.43 11.54 -29.02
N GLU A 166 0.42 12.16 -27.84
CA GLU A 166 1.46 13.07 -27.33
C GLU A 166 2.73 12.34 -26.90
N LEU A 167 2.67 11.02 -26.70
CA LEU A 167 3.81 10.18 -26.30
C LEU A 167 3.88 8.90 -27.16
N PRO A 168 4.24 9.00 -28.43
CA PRO A 168 4.18 7.87 -29.37
C PRO A 168 5.09 6.70 -29.02
N GLY A 169 6.11 6.92 -28.17
CA GLY A 169 7.02 5.86 -27.69
C GLY A 169 6.54 5.11 -26.44
N ASN A 170 5.38 5.47 -25.88
CA ASN A 170 4.81 4.91 -24.64
C ASN A 170 5.69 5.00 -23.38
N THR A 171 6.96 5.34 -23.47
CA THR A 171 7.86 5.45 -22.31
C THR A 171 7.74 6.85 -21.69
N CYS A 172 7.19 6.92 -20.48
CA CYS A 172 7.01 8.19 -19.77
C CYS A 172 8.12 8.48 -18.76
N ILE A 173 8.86 7.48 -18.30
CA ILE A 173 10.06 7.63 -17.46
C ILE A 173 11.19 6.79 -18.05
N ASP A 174 12.40 7.38 -18.08
CA ASP A 174 13.66 6.71 -18.38
C ASP A 174 14.79 7.44 -17.63
N SER A 175 15.10 6.98 -16.44
CA SER A 175 16.06 7.59 -15.53
C SER A 175 17.05 6.58 -15.01
N SER A 176 18.31 6.99 -14.79
CA SER A 176 19.35 6.14 -14.23
C SER A 176 19.93 6.77 -12.95
N PHE A 177 20.22 5.92 -11.96
CA PHE A 177 20.69 6.32 -10.63
C PHE A 177 21.85 5.46 -10.18
N GLY A 178 22.66 5.99 -9.24
CA GLY A 178 23.78 5.29 -8.64
C GLY A 178 25.13 5.64 -9.29
N ASP A 179 26.16 4.85 -8.95
CA ASP A 179 27.54 5.02 -9.42
C ASP A 179 27.83 4.18 -10.65
N ALA A 180 27.65 4.74 -11.84
CA ALA A 180 27.89 4.06 -13.10
C ALA A 180 29.38 3.68 -13.29
N ALA A 181 30.31 4.57 -12.93
CA ALA A 181 31.73 4.35 -13.11
C ALA A 181 32.26 3.25 -12.18
N GLY A 182 31.91 3.30 -10.90
CA GLY A 182 32.26 2.28 -9.92
C GLY A 182 31.65 0.93 -10.25
N THR A 183 30.38 0.90 -10.72
CA THR A 183 29.72 -0.31 -11.17
C THR A 183 30.46 -0.96 -12.34
N GLU A 184 30.76 -0.22 -13.40
CA GLU A 184 31.47 -0.76 -14.57
C GLU A 184 32.89 -1.23 -14.22
N ALA A 185 33.62 -0.52 -13.34
CA ALA A 185 34.93 -0.94 -12.87
C ALA A 185 34.85 -2.29 -12.10
N ALA A 186 33.86 -2.45 -11.22
CA ALA A 186 33.62 -3.69 -10.49
C ALA A 186 33.23 -4.83 -11.44
N PHE A 187 32.38 -4.59 -12.43
CA PHE A 187 32.02 -5.56 -13.47
C PHE A 187 33.22 -6.03 -14.30
N ALA A 188 34.17 -5.14 -14.57
CA ALA A 188 35.39 -5.49 -15.31
C ALA A 188 36.35 -6.38 -14.48
N ALA A 189 36.42 -6.16 -13.17
CA ALA A 189 37.33 -6.84 -12.25
C ALA A 189 36.79 -8.13 -11.60
N ALA A 190 35.49 -8.37 -11.68
CA ALA A 190 34.82 -9.45 -10.93
C ALA A 190 35.22 -10.85 -11.38
N ALA A 191 35.36 -11.75 -10.41
CA ALA A 191 35.59 -13.19 -10.66
C ALA A 191 34.32 -13.90 -11.13
N HIS A 192 33.16 -13.52 -10.59
CA HIS A 192 31.86 -14.12 -10.92
C HIS A 192 30.85 -13.05 -11.33
N LYS A 193 30.01 -13.40 -12.32
CA LYS A 193 28.94 -12.53 -12.85
C LYS A 193 27.68 -13.35 -12.99
N VAL A 194 26.64 -12.95 -12.28
CA VAL A 194 25.33 -13.62 -12.29
C VAL A 194 24.30 -12.65 -12.82
N LYS A 195 23.45 -13.13 -13.71
CA LYS A 195 22.39 -12.34 -14.35
C LYS A 195 21.07 -13.11 -14.32
N ALA A 196 19.98 -12.41 -14.04
CA ALA A 196 18.64 -12.96 -14.15
C ALA A 196 17.65 -11.88 -14.56
N SER A 197 16.56 -12.30 -15.21
CA SER A 197 15.42 -11.44 -15.51
C SER A 197 14.17 -12.04 -14.86
N PHE A 198 13.30 -11.18 -14.31
CA PHE A 198 12.10 -11.60 -13.62
C PHE A 198 10.92 -10.72 -14.04
N HIS A 199 9.75 -11.33 -14.09
CA HIS A 199 8.47 -10.63 -14.19
C HIS A 199 7.66 -10.80 -12.91
N ILE A 200 7.37 -9.71 -12.26
CA ILE A 200 6.50 -9.65 -11.09
C ILE A 200 5.12 -9.23 -11.58
N GLY A 201 4.26 -10.22 -11.81
CA GLY A 201 2.98 -10.06 -12.48
C GLY A 201 1.99 -9.17 -11.75
N ARG A 202 1.03 -8.66 -12.49
CA ARG A 202 -0.03 -7.77 -12.05
C ARG A 202 -1.03 -8.49 -11.14
N VAL A 203 -1.44 -7.82 -10.05
CA VAL A 203 -2.46 -8.27 -9.09
C VAL A 203 -3.38 -7.11 -8.70
N THR A 204 -4.53 -7.42 -8.09
CA THR A 204 -5.44 -6.43 -7.52
C THR A 204 -5.60 -6.59 -6.01
N GLY A 205 -5.96 -5.52 -5.31
CA GLY A 205 -6.05 -5.53 -3.84
C GLY A 205 -7.24 -6.29 -3.27
N VAL A 206 -8.27 -6.54 -4.05
CA VAL A 206 -9.52 -7.20 -3.67
C VAL A 206 -10.01 -6.83 -2.26
N PRO A 207 -10.19 -5.54 -1.90
CA PRO A 207 -10.80 -5.19 -0.63
C PRO A 207 -12.17 -5.87 -0.46
N MET A 208 -12.51 -6.29 0.77
CA MET A 208 -13.83 -6.93 1.01
C MET A 208 -14.97 -5.99 0.70
N GLU A 209 -14.84 -4.72 1.04
CA GLU A 209 -15.78 -3.66 0.67
C GLU A 209 -15.59 -3.26 -0.80
N PRO A 210 -16.59 -3.41 -1.70
CA PRO A 210 -16.55 -2.81 -3.03
C PRO A 210 -16.52 -1.28 -2.95
N ARG A 211 -16.07 -0.61 -4.02
CA ARG A 211 -16.13 0.87 -4.05
C ARG A 211 -17.56 1.34 -3.95
N SER A 212 -17.80 2.32 -3.08
CA SER A 212 -19.07 3.01 -3.04
C SER A 212 -18.89 4.51 -2.70
N VAL A 213 -19.87 5.30 -3.04
CA VAL A 213 -19.96 6.72 -2.73
C VAL A 213 -21.42 7.13 -2.59
N LEU A 214 -21.69 7.99 -1.62
CA LEU A 214 -22.95 8.74 -1.53
C LEU A 214 -22.56 10.22 -1.52
N ALA A 215 -22.97 10.95 -2.54
CA ALA A 215 -22.67 12.37 -2.68
C ALA A 215 -23.94 13.20 -2.73
N SER A 216 -23.94 14.33 -2.04
CA SER A 216 -25.02 15.33 -2.06
C SER A 216 -24.44 16.72 -2.27
N TYR A 217 -25.24 17.59 -2.91
CA TYR A 217 -24.95 19.00 -3.09
C TYR A 217 -26.06 19.83 -2.45
N ASP A 218 -25.65 20.75 -1.58
CA ASP A 218 -26.54 21.74 -0.98
C ASP A 218 -26.43 23.07 -1.74
N PRO A 219 -27.49 23.51 -2.43
CA PRO A 219 -27.46 24.76 -3.18
C PRO A 219 -27.52 26.02 -2.30
N GLU A 220 -27.98 25.94 -1.05
CA GLU A 220 -28.04 27.09 -0.15
C GLU A 220 -26.63 27.38 0.43
N GLU A 221 -25.88 26.33 0.76
CA GLU A 221 -24.50 26.44 1.25
C GLU A 221 -23.48 26.45 0.11
N ASP A 222 -23.87 26.17 -1.12
CA ASP A 222 -22.99 25.92 -2.29
C ASP A 222 -21.90 24.87 -1.95
N ARG A 223 -22.35 23.72 -1.43
CA ARG A 223 -21.44 22.78 -0.79
C ARG A 223 -21.76 21.31 -1.10
N TYR A 224 -20.70 20.53 -1.31
CA TYR A 224 -20.77 19.07 -1.47
C TYR A 224 -20.50 18.36 -0.15
N THR A 225 -21.30 17.30 0.13
CA THR A 225 -21.01 16.32 1.17
C THR A 225 -20.86 14.94 0.52
N ILE A 226 -19.71 14.29 0.72
CA ILE A 226 -19.33 13.07 0.01
C ILE A 226 -18.92 12.01 1.03
N HIS A 227 -19.71 10.93 1.15
CA HIS A 227 -19.34 9.74 1.89
C HIS A 227 -18.55 8.83 0.97
N ALA A 228 -17.27 8.58 1.27
CA ALA A 228 -16.41 7.70 0.47
C ALA A 228 -15.30 7.09 1.32
N GLY A 229 -15.18 5.75 1.30
CA GLY A 229 -14.11 5.04 1.99
C GLY A 229 -12.73 5.35 1.40
N SER A 230 -11.76 5.66 2.26
CA SER A 230 -10.39 5.95 1.83
C SER A 230 -9.35 5.69 2.92
N GLY A 231 -8.08 5.82 2.58
CA GLY A 231 -6.98 5.87 3.54
C GLY A 231 -6.71 7.27 4.13
N GLY A 232 -7.56 8.28 3.83
CA GLY A 232 -7.44 9.66 4.33
C GLY A 232 -8.36 10.63 3.62
N ALA A 233 -9.37 11.14 4.33
CA ALA A 233 -10.42 12.00 3.80
C ALA A 233 -9.89 13.37 3.31
N VAL A 234 -8.86 13.92 3.97
CA VAL A 234 -8.30 15.26 3.66
C VAL A 234 -7.75 15.31 2.22
N ARG A 235 -7.09 14.24 1.79
CA ARG A 235 -6.60 14.17 0.41
C ARG A 235 -7.74 14.11 -0.59
N GLN A 236 -8.76 13.29 -0.31
CA GLN A 236 -9.94 13.18 -1.19
C GLN A 236 -10.66 14.51 -1.32
N LYS A 237 -10.84 15.24 -0.20
CA LYS A 237 -11.43 16.59 -0.21
C LYS A 237 -10.74 17.50 -1.23
N ARG A 238 -9.40 17.57 -1.16
CA ARG A 238 -8.61 18.44 -2.04
C ARG A 238 -8.69 18.01 -3.51
N GLU A 239 -8.51 16.71 -3.77
CA GLU A 239 -8.52 16.17 -5.15
C GLU A 239 -9.93 16.28 -5.78
N LEU A 240 -11.01 16.08 -5.00
CA LEU A 240 -12.38 16.25 -5.49
C LEU A 240 -12.75 17.72 -5.71
N ALA A 241 -12.28 18.64 -4.87
CA ALA A 241 -12.47 20.06 -5.09
C ALA A 241 -11.83 20.52 -6.41
N GLU A 242 -10.60 20.07 -6.70
CA GLU A 242 -9.91 20.34 -7.96
C GLU A 242 -10.68 19.79 -9.16
N VAL A 243 -11.15 18.52 -9.09
CA VAL A 243 -11.98 17.90 -10.15
C VAL A 243 -13.25 18.68 -10.41
N LEU A 244 -13.93 19.13 -9.36
CA LEU A 244 -15.21 19.86 -9.46
C LEU A 244 -15.02 21.35 -9.77
N GLY A 245 -13.79 21.87 -9.79
CA GLY A 245 -13.50 23.29 -10.02
C GLY A 245 -14.02 24.21 -8.93
N VAL A 246 -13.99 23.76 -7.66
CA VAL A 246 -14.49 24.51 -6.50
C VAL A 246 -13.40 24.65 -5.42
N GLU A 247 -13.62 25.57 -4.47
CA GLU A 247 -12.69 25.70 -3.34
C GLU A 247 -12.80 24.48 -2.38
N PRO A 248 -11.68 24.06 -1.76
CA PRO A 248 -11.72 22.92 -0.85
C PRO A 248 -12.76 23.03 0.29
N ASP A 249 -13.08 24.22 0.75
CA ASP A 249 -14.10 24.40 1.82
C ASP A 249 -15.53 24.16 1.35
N GLN A 250 -15.77 24.13 0.06
CA GLN A 250 -17.04 23.73 -0.55
C GLN A 250 -17.20 22.20 -0.63
N VAL A 251 -16.20 21.43 -0.18
CA VAL A 251 -16.25 19.96 -0.19
C VAL A 251 -16.03 19.42 1.22
N ARG A 252 -16.99 18.65 1.73
CA ARG A 252 -16.86 17.85 2.94
C ARG A 252 -16.76 16.39 2.55
N VAL A 253 -15.73 15.69 3.01
CA VAL A 253 -15.58 14.25 2.84
C VAL A 253 -15.76 13.56 4.19
N LEU A 254 -16.57 12.52 4.20
CA LEU A 254 -16.85 11.66 5.32
C LEU A 254 -16.39 10.23 5.00
N SER A 255 -15.48 9.71 5.79
CA SER A 255 -14.95 8.36 5.66
C SER A 255 -14.91 7.72 7.03
N TYR A 256 -15.74 6.71 7.26
CA TYR A 256 -15.88 6.01 8.55
C TYR A 256 -15.10 4.70 8.54
N ASP A 257 -15.76 3.57 8.77
CA ASP A 257 -15.14 2.26 8.64
C ASP A 257 -14.85 1.95 7.18
N VAL A 258 -13.69 1.40 6.91
CA VAL A 258 -13.21 1.07 5.56
C VAL A 258 -12.87 -0.40 5.48
N GLY A 259 -13.53 -1.12 4.58
CA GLY A 259 -13.43 -2.56 4.41
C GLY A 259 -12.23 -3.02 3.58
N GLY A 260 -11.07 -2.40 3.78
CA GLY A 260 -9.80 -2.67 3.12
C GLY A 260 -9.39 -1.59 2.13
N ASN A 261 -8.08 -1.32 2.09
CA ASN A 261 -7.49 -0.31 1.22
C ASN A 261 -6.30 -0.87 0.44
N PHE A 262 -5.32 -1.42 1.14
CA PHE A 262 -4.09 -2.04 0.63
C PHE A 262 -3.27 -1.18 -0.34
N GLY A 263 -3.54 0.13 -0.39
CA GLY A 263 -2.94 1.10 -1.31
C GLY A 263 -3.77 1.36 -2.56
N THR A 264 -4.41 0.37 -3.15
CA THR A 264 -5.21 0.53 -4.37
C THR A 264 -6.37 1.51 -4.22
N ARG A 265 -6.84 1.76 -2.99
CA ARG A 265 -7.91 2.72 -2.67
C ARG A 265 -7.44 4.02 -2.03
N ASN A 266 -6.16 4.33 -2.10
CA ASN A 266 -5.63 5.61 -1.60
C ASN A 266 -5.83 6.79 -2.54
N ARG A 267 -6.39 6.58 -3.72
CA ARG A 267 -6.61 7.60 -4.74
C ARG A 267 -8.10 7.83 -4.99
N VAL A 268 -8.44 9.01 -5.48
CA VAL A 268 -9.78 9.29 -5.97
C VAL A 268 -10.05 8.43 -7.21
N TYR A 269 -11.23 7.84 -7.24
CA TYR A 269 -11.79 7.17 -8.41
C TYR A 269 -12.76 8.09 -9.12
N VAL A 270 -12.91 7.93 -10.42
CA VAL A 270 -13.77 8.79 -11.23
C VAL A 270 -15.22 8.82 -10.76
N GLU A 271 -15.71 7.69 -10.22
CA GLU A 271 -17.09 7.56 -9.72
C GLU A 271 -17.39 8.50 -8.55
N PHE A 272 -16.36 8.88 -7.75
CA PHE A 272 -16.56 9.81 -6.64
C PHE A 272 -16.85 11.23 -7.14
N GLY A 273 -16.09 11.68 -8.13
CA GLY A 273 -16.32 12.95 -8.81
C GLY A 273 -17.63 12.95 -9.61
N LEU A 274 -17.94 11.85 -10.30
CA LEU A 274 -19.16 11.69 -11.09
C LEU A 274 -20.43 11.74 -10.22
N ALA A 275 -20.44 11.05 -9.07
CA ALA A 275 -21.58 11.09 -8.15
C ALA A 275 -21.78 12.49 -7.56
N ALA A 276 -20.69 13.17 -7.17
CA ALA A 276 -20.74 14.53 -6.65
C ALA A 276 -21.28 15.51 -7.72
N TRP A 277 -20.74 15.47 -8.91
CA TRP A 277 -21.20 16.29 -10.02
C TRP A 277 -22.66 16.01 -10.41
N ALA A 278 -23.04 14.72 -10.53
CA ALA A 278 -24.39 14.32 -10.85
C ALA A 278 -25.39 14.77 -9.77
N SER A 279 -24.99 14.78 -8.48
CA SER A 279 -25.86 15.25 -7.40
C SER A 279 -26.25 16.73 -7.57
N ARG A 280 -25.33 17.57 -8.02
CA ARG A 280 -25.60 18.98 -8.35
C ARG A 280 -26.51 19.11 -9.58
N LYS A 281 -26.28 18.29 -10.61
CA LYS A 281 -27.10 18.33 -11.88
C LYS A 281 -28.53 17.88 -11.65
N ILE A 282 -28.75 16.86 -10.83
CA ILE A 282 -30.08 16.28 -10.56
C ILE A 282 -30.78 17.00 -9.39
N GLY A 283 -30.02 17.70 -8.52
CA GLY A 283 -30.56 18.35 -7.32
C GLY A 283 -30.97 17.35 -6.22
N ARG A 284 -30.41 16.12 -6.22
CA ARG A 284 -30.70 15.05 -5.26
C ARG A 284 -29.41 14.28 -4.92
N PRO A 285 -29.32 13.66 -3.74
CA PRO A 285 -28.19 12.82 -3.38
C PRO A 285 -28.04 11.65 -4.37
N VAL A 286 -26.80 11.37 -4.80
CA VAL A 286 -26.49 10.28 -5.74
C VAL A 286 -25.63 9.22 -5.04
N LYS A 287 -26.10 7.98 -5.09
CA LYS A 287 -25.40 6.81 -4.54
C LYS A 287 -24.90 5.91 -5.68
N TYR A 288 -23.65 5.47 -5.55
CA TYR A 288 -23.04 4.46 -6.41
C TYR A 288 -22.39 3.37 -5.55
N THR A 289 -22.55 2.12 -5.98
CA THR A 289 -21.86 0.98 -5.38
C THR A 289 -21.51 0.01 -6.49
N SER A 290 -20.20 -0.25 -6.68
CA SER A 290 -19.74 -1.21 -7.67
C SER A 290 -20.10 -2.63 -7.22
N ASP A 291 -20.34 -3.52 -8.17
CA ASP A 291 -20.33 -4.95 -7.86
C ASP A 291 -18.89 -5.51 -7.88
N ARG A 292 -18.74 -6.77 -7.55
CA ARG A 292 -17.42 -7.40 -7.47
C ARG A 292 -16.76 -7.57 -8.84
N SER A 293 -17.53 -7.89 -9.87
CA SER A 293 -17.01 -8.03 -11.24
C SER A 293 -16.57 -6.68 -11.81
N GLU A 294 -17.35 -5.64 -11.56
CA GLU A 294 -16.98 -4.27 -11.91
C GLU A 294 -15.70 -3.82 -11.17
N ALA A 295 -15.54 -4.21 -9.89
CA ALA A 295 -14.31 -3.94 -9.14
C ALA A 295 -13.08 -4.64 -9.76
N PHE A 296 -13.18 -5.90 -10.20
CA PHE A 296 -12.09 -6.57 -10.93
C PHE A 296 -11.74 -5.90 -12.24
N LEU A 297 -12.74 -5.33 -12.93
CA LEU A 297 -12.56 -4.66 -14.20
C LEU A 297 -11.95 -3.27 -14.07
N SER A 298 -12.16 -2.56 -12.96
CA SER A 298 -11.92 -1.12 -12.88
C SER A 298 -11.18 -0.63 -11.62
N ASP A 299 -10.96 -1.47 -10.59
CA ASP A 299 -10.08 -1.12 -9.47
C ASP A 299 -8.64 -0.98 -9.97
N TYR A 300 -7.93 0.04 -9.51
CA TYR A 300 -6.49 0.14 -9.78
C TYR A 300 -5.78 -1.12 -9.34
N GLN A 301 -4.86 -1.58 -10.18
CA GLN A 301 -4.08 -2.79 -9.95
C GLN A 301 -2.68 -2.44 -9.42
N GLY A 302 -1.95 -3.43 -8.94
CA GLY A 302 -0.59 -3.24 -8.44
C GLY A 302 0.43 -4.12 -9.13
N ARG A 303 1.71 -3.89 -8.84
CA ARG A 303 2.86 -4.62 -9.40
C ARG A 303 3.06 -4.31 -10.89
N ASP A 304 3.31 -5.38 -11.69
CA ASP A 304 3.63 -5.34 -13.11
C ASP A 304 5.00 -4.68 -13.38
N LEU A 305 6.02 -5.32 -12.83
CA LEU A 305 7.42 -4.94 -13.01
C LEU A 305 8.20 -6.02 -13.76
N HIS A 306 8.84 -5.67 -14.85
CA HIS A 306 9.93 -6.45 -15.44
C HIS A 306 11.25 -5.91 -14.92
N THR A 307 12.12 -6.80 -14.46
CA THR A 307 13.44 -6.41 -13.95
C THR A 307 14.51 -7.35 -14.46
N THR A 308 15.61 -6.78 -14.96
CA THR A 308 16.83 -7.51 -15.22
C THR A 308 17.88 -7.06 -14.23
N VAL A 309 18.41 -8.01 -13.46
CA VAL A 309 19.41 -7.74 -12.42
C VAL A 309 20.69 -8.53 -12.68
N GLU A 310 21.81 -7.89 -12.43
CA GLU A 310 23.15 -8.48 -12.56
C GLU A 310 23.94 -8.19 -11.28
N LEU A 311 24.52 -9.23 -10.69
CA LEU A 311 25.36 -9.16 -9.49
C LEU A 311 26.76 -9.67 -9.83
N VAL A 312 27.78 -8.95 -9.40
CA VAL A 312 29.17 -9.37 -9.53
C VAL A 312 29.82 -9.57 -8.18
N LEU A 313 30.64 -10.64 -8.09
CA LEU A 313 31.26 -11.09 -6.86
C LEU A 313 32.77 -11.32 -7.05
N ASP A 314 33.52 -11.26 -5.94
CA ASP A 314 34.89 -11.73 -5.89
C ASP A 314 34.95 -13.28 -5.85
N ALA A 315 36.17 -13.83 -5.79
CA ALA A 315 36.40 -15.27 -5.75
C ALA A 315 35.87 -15.92 -4.44
N GLU A 316 35.75 -15.15 -3.38
CA GLU A 316 35.30 -15.57 -2.06
C GLU A 316 33.77 -15.42 -1.89
N GLY A 317 33.09 -14.80 -2.84
CA GLY A 317 31.64 -14.59 -2.83
C GLY A 317 31.20 -13.27 -2.17
N SER A 318 32.11 -12.29 -1.97
CA SER A 318 31.72 -10.96 -1.53
C SER A 318 31.09 -10.18 -2.70
N PHE A 319 30.02 -9.46 -2.45
CA PHE A 319 29.34 -8.64 -3.45
C PHE A 319 30.16 -7.39 -3.78
N LEU A 320 30.41 -7.16 -5.05
CA LEU A 320 31.21 -6.05 -5.53
C LEU A 320 30.36 -4.93 -6.14
N ALA A 321 29.40 -5.30 -6.98
CA ALA A 321 28.46 -4.35 -7.56
C ALA A 321 27.18 -5.03 -8.05
N LEU A 322 26.12 -4.20 -8.19
CA LEU A 322 24.83 -4.60 -8.75
C LEU A 322 24.42 -3.64 -9.87
N ARG A 323 23.85 -4.20 -10.93
CA ARG A 323 23.20 -3.43 -12.00
C ARG A 323 21.77 -3.93 -12.18
N ALA A 324 20.81 -2.99 -12.32
CA ALA A 324 19.42 -3.32 -12.56
C ALA A 324 18.80 -2.46 -13.67
N ASP A 325 17.88 -3.03 -14.42
CA ASP A 325 17.00 -2.37 -15.38
C ASP A 325 15.55 -2.75 -15.04
N ASN A 326 14.82 -1.78 -14.48
CA ASN A 326 13.46 -1.94 -14.00
C ASN A 326 12.47 -1.27 -14.96
N ILE A 327 11.47 -1.99 -15.44
CA ILE A 327 10.41 -1.49 -16.32
C ILE A 327 9.07 -1.71 -15.64
N SER A 328 8.40 -0.63 -15.25
CA SER A 328 7.08 -0.66 -14.63
C SER A 328 5.99 -0.30 -15.63
N ASN A 329 4.92 -1.08 -15.64
CA ASN A 329 3.71 -0.75 -16.37
C ASN A 329 2.84 0.18 -15.54
N VAL A 330 2.48 1.35 -16.07
CA VAL A 330 1.58 2.28 -15.40
C VAL A 330 0.12 2.19 -15.89
N GLY A 331 -0.14 1.28 -16.84
CA GLY A 331 -1.43 1.17 -17.50
C GLY A 331 -1.71 2.33 -18.44
N ALA A 332 -2.96 2.67 -18.63
CA ALA A 332 -3.37 3.72 -19.56
C ALA A 332 -3.04 5.14 -19.06
N ARG A 333 -2.78 5.31 -17.76
CA ARG A 333 -2.47 6.60 -17.09
C ARG A 333 -1.58 6.38 -15.89
N ALA A 334 -0.76 7.37 -15.58
CA ALA A 334 0.12 7.32 -14.42
C ALA A 334 -0.62 7.77 -13.14
N VAL A 335 -1.19 6.82 -12.41
CA VAL A 335 -1.77 7.06 -11.08
C VAL A 335 -0.69 7.04 -10.00
N SER A 336 0.35 6.22 -10.19
CA SER A 336 1.49 6.13 -9.27
C SER A 336 2.74 5.59 -9.98
N PHE A 337 3.89 6.15 -9.66
CA PHE A 337 5.20 5.59 -10.04
C PHE A 337 5.85 4.82 -8.88
N SER A 338 5.07 4.42 -7.88
CA SER A 338 5.58 3.80 -6.66
C SER A 338 6.44 2.54 -6.90
N PRO A 339 6.12 1.62 -7.83
CA PRO A 339 6.96 0.45 -8.09
C PRO A 339 8.42 0.81 -8.38
N ILE A 340 8.68 1.79 -9.24
CA ILE A 340 10.06 2.22 -9.54
C ILE A 340 10.58 3.27 -8.55
N GLY A 341 9.76 4.24 -8.16
CA GLY A 341 10.18 5.33 -7.27
C GLY A 341 10.52 4.89 -5.85
N LYS A 342 9.89 3.83 -5.35
CA LYS A 342 10.13 3.29 -4.01
C LYS A 342 10.92 1.99 -4.00
N GLY A 343 10.85 1.19 -5.08
CA GLY A 343 11.58 -0.06 -5.19
C GLY A 343 13.03 0.15 -5.63
N SER A 344 13.28 0.87 -6.73
CA SER A 344 14.62 1.01 -7.28
C SER A 344 15.68 1.48 -6.28
N PRO A 345 15.40 2.43 -5.36
CA PRO A 345 16.39 2.84 -4.35
C PRO A 345 16.78 1.73 -3.37
N LEU A 346 15.95 0.69 -3.23
CA LEU A 346 16.15 -0.45 -2.31
C LEU A 346 16.64 -1.72 -3.00
N ILE A 347 17.10 -1.62 -4.27
CA ILE A 347 17.51 -2.80 -5.06
C ILE A 347 18.63 -3.62 -4.42
N SER A 348 19.50 -2.99 -3.62
CA SER A 348 20.56 -3.70 -2.88
C SER A 348 20.06 -4.44 -1.65
N GLY A 349 18.79 -4.26 -1.25
CA GLY A 349 18.25 -4.83 -0.01
C GLY A 349 19.03 -4.38 1.21
N ASN A 350 19.25 -5.29 2.13
CA ASN A 350 20.06 -5.12 3.34
C ASN A 350 21.48 -5.66 3.20
N TYR A 351 21.96 -5.77 1.95
CA TYR A 351 23.29 -6.28 1.65
C TYR A 351 24.30 -5.16 1.41
N ARG A 352 25.52 -5.40 1.84
CA ARG A 352 26.68 -4.55 1.61
C ARG A 352 27.14 -4.73 0.16
N ILE A 353 26.71 -3.79 -0.69
CA ILE A 353 27.08 -3.71 -2.09
C ILE A 353 27.78 -2.36 -2.30
N PRO A 354 29.09 -2.34 -2.62
CA PRO A 354 29.84 -1.08 -2.71
C PRO A 354 29.39 -0.13 -3.80
N ALA A 355 28.93 -0.65 -4.94
CA ALA A 355 28.47 0.15 -6.07
C ALA A 355 27.20 -0.45 -6.70
N ALA A 356 26.31 0.40 -7.16
CA ALA A 356 25.16 -0.05 -7.95
C ALA A 356 24.73 1.00 -8.96
N THR A 357 24.10 0.51 -10.04
CA THR A 357 23.44 1.32 -11.05
C THR A 357 22.05 0.76 -11.32
N VAL A 358 21.04 1.62 -11.30
CA VAL A 358 19.66 1.24 -11.60
C VAL A 358 19.10 2.14 -12.68
N ARG A 359 18.66 1.56 -13.79
CA ARG A 359 17.81 2.24 -14.76
C ARG A 359 16.37 1.96 -14.42
N SER A 360 15.55 3.00 -14.33
CA SER A 360 14.12 2.96 -14.00
C SER A 360 13.33 3.50 -15.17
N ARG A 361 12.49 2.64 -15.74
CA ARG A 361 11.59 2.99 -16.85
C ARG A 361 10.15 2.78 -16.46
N ALA A 362 9.26 3.64 -16.94
CA ALA A 362 7.82 3.45 -16.84
C ALA A 362 7.17 3.60 -18.21
N VAL A 363 6.24 2.70 -18.51
CA VAL A 363 5.58 2.63 -19.82
C VAL A 363 4.07 2.62 -19.71
N PHE A 364 3.41 3.26 -20.67
CA PHE A 364 1.97 3.15 -20.86
C PHE A 364 1.61 1.89 -21.65
N THR A 365 0.49 1.28 -21.27
CA THR A 365 -0.17 0.20 -22.01
C THR A 365 -1.68 0.37 -21.95
N ASN A 366 -2.41 -0.34 -22.82
CA ASN A 366 -3.88 -0.31 -22.82
C ASN A 366 -4.48 -1.21 -21.74
N THR A 367 -4.05 -1.00 -20.50
CA THR A 367 -4.51 -1.74 -19.31
C THR A 367 -5.00 -0.79 -18.22
N VAL A 368 -5.74 -1.33 -17.26
CA VAL A 368 -6.15 -0.57 -16.06
C VAL A 368 -4.92 0.08 -15.42
N PRO A 369 -4.99 1.35 -14.97
CA PRO A 369 -3.86 2.02 -14.32
C PRO A 369 -3.35 1.27 -13.09
N THR A 370 -2.03 1.27 -12.89
CA THR A 370 -1.42 0.72 -11.68
C THR A 370 -1.31 1.77 -10.59
N GLN A 371 -1.50 1.31 -9.36
CA GLN A 371 -1.37 2.08 -8.12
C GLN A 371 -0.46 1.32 -7.14
N ALA A 372 -0.02 2.00 -6.10
CA ALA A 372 0.67 1.33 -5.01
C ALA A 372 -0.22 0.21 -4.43
N TYR A 373 0.32 -1.00 -4.39
CA TYR A 373 -0.28 -2.14 -3.71
C TYR A 373 0.69 -2.61 -2.64
N ARG A 374 0.24 -2.76 -1.42
CA ARG A 374 0.95 -3.06 -0.17
C ARG A 374 2.45 -3.28 -0.33
N SER A 375 3.26 -2.38 0.21
CA SER A 375 4.72 -2.31 0.07
C SER A 375 5.27 -1.88 -1.31
N SER A 376 4.45 -1.66 -2.30
CA SER A 376 4.73 -1.26 -3.70
C SER A 376 6.20 -0.96 -4.06
N GLY A 377 6.77 -1.75 -4.95
CA GLY A 377 8.17 -1.67 -5.40
C GLY A 377 9.15 -2.47 -4.54
N ARG A 378 8.91 -2.58 -3.21
CA ARG A 378 9.82 -3.31 -2.30
C ARG A 378 9.72 -4.82 -2.46
N PRO A 379 8.53 -5.46 -2.54
CA PRO A 379 8.42 -6.88 -2.86
C PRO A 379 9.07 -7.24 -4.18
N GLU A 380 8.94 -6.36 -5.20
CA GLU A 380 9.48 -6.57 -6.53
C GLU A 380 11.02 -6.61 -6.52
N VAL A 381 11.66 -5.62 -5.90
CA VAL A 381 13.13 -5.59 -5.84
C VAL A 381 13.70 -6.59 -4.84
N THR A 382 13.00 -6.86 -3.74
CA THR A 382 13.37 -7.93 -2.79
C THR A 382 13.32 -9.29 -3.47
N PHE A 383 12.27 -9.55 -4.25
CA PHE A 383 12.19 -10.76 -5.07
C PHE A 383 13.40 -10.88 -6.00
N ALA A 384 13.74 -9.81 -6.70
CA ALA A 384 14.83 -9.81 -7.66
C ALA A 384 16.19 -10.12 -7.00
N ILE A 385 16.56 -9.41 -5.92
CA ILE A 385 17.86 -9.63 -5.27
C ILE A 385 17.91 -10.99 -4.56
N GLU A 386 16.87 -11.41 -3.87
CA GLU A 386 16.84 -12.67 -3.13
C GLU A 386 16.86 -13.89 -4.05
N ARG A 387 16.22 -13.80 -5.24
CA ARG A 387 16.33 -14.81 -6.28
C ARG A 387 17.71 -14.84 -6.92
N LEU A 388 18.29 -13.66 -7.16
CA LEU A 388 19.63 -13.56 -7.76
C LEU A 388 20.70 -14.15 -6.83
N ILE A 389 20.58 -13.96 -5.51
CA ILE A 389 21.47 -14.56 -4.51
C ILE A 389 21.37 -16.10 -4.52
N GLU A 390 20.17 -16.67 -4.65
CA GLU A 390 20.01 -18.14 -4.77
C GLU A 390 20.69 -18.69 -6.04
N ILE A 391 20.57 -17.97 -7.14
CA ILE A 391 21.21 -18.34 -8.41
C ILE A 391 22.73 -18.23 -8.26
N ALA A 392 23.25 -17.15 -7.68
CA ALA A 392 24.67 -16.94 -7.41
C ALA A 392 25.25 -18.04 -6.52
N ALA A 393 24.57 -18.35 -5.42
CA ALA A 393 25.00 -19.41 -4.50
C ALA A 393 25.12 -20.78 -5.20
N ARG A 394 24.18 -21.08 -6.08
CA ARG A 394 24.22 -22.31 -6.89
C ARG A 394 25.40 -22.33 -7.87
N GLU A 395 25.65 -21.22 -8.59
CA GLU A 395 26.76 -21.10 -9.55
C GLU A 395 28.11 -21.20 -8.85
N LEU A 396 28.23 -20.61 -7.64
CA LEU A 396 29.44 -20.68 -6.82
C LEU A 396 29.58 -22.01 -6.06
N ASN A 397 28.58 -22.88 -6.10
CA ASN A 397 28.45 -24.06 -5.25
C ASN A 397 28.64 -23.73 -3.74
N MET A 398 28.09 -22.60 -3.32
CA MET A 398 28.11 -22.10 -1.94
C MET A 398 26.75 -22.30 -1.27
N ASP A 399 26.74 -22.42 0.07
CA ASP A 399 25.47 -22.40 0.82
C ASP A 399 24.82 -21.03 0.68
N PRO A 400 23.54 -20.94 0.27
CA PRO A 400 22.85 -19.65 0.11
C PRO A 400 22.77 -18.81 1.39
N LEU A 401 22.73 -19.45 2.56
CA LEU A 401 22.74 -18.74 3.84
C LEU A 401 24.12 -18.16 4.15
N GLU A 402 25.18 -18.91 3.84
CA GLU A 402 26.54 -18.42 4.01
C GLU A 402 26.80 -17.22 3.08
N LEU A 403 26.35 -17.29 1.84
CA LEU A 403 26.45 -16.18 0.91
C LEU A 403 25.72 -14.92 1.42
N ARG A 404 24.54 -15.09 2.03
CA ARG A 404 23.81 -13.99 2.67
C ARG A 404 24.57 -13.45 3.89
N ARG A 405 24.97 -14.30 4.83
CA ARG A 405 25.70 -13.88 6.04
C ARG A 405 26.95 -13.06 5.72
N ARG A 406 27.70 -13.47 4.73
CA ARG A 406 28.94 -12.79 4.29
C ARG A 406 28.69 -11.36 3.83
N ASN A 407 27.52 -11.11 3.25
CA ASN A 407 27.21 -9.87 2.57
C ASN A 407 26.15 -9.01 3.27
N LEU A 408 25.53 -9.45 4.36
CA LEU A 408 24.67 -8.60 5.17
C LEU A 408 25.44 -7.43 5.76
N VAL A 409 24.79 -6.27 5.84
CA VAL A 409 25.32 -5.11 6.58
C VAL A 409 25.33 -5.44 8.07
N ASP A 410 26.47 -5.29 8.72
CA ASP A 410 26.65 -5.54 10.16
C ASP A 410 26.00 -4.39 10.97
N LYS A 411 25.52 -4.71 12.18
CA LYS A 411 24.91 -3.70 13.07
C LYS A 411 25.89 -2.62 13.53
N GLU A 412 27.17 -2.93 13.54
CA GLU A 412 28.26 -2.01 13.85
C GLU A 412 28.54 -1.01 12.71
N GLU A 413 28.05 -1.30 11.51
CA GLU A 413 28.12 -0.40 10.35
C GLU A 413 26.94 0.59 10.28
N MET A 414 25.96 0.45 11.20
CA MET A 414 24.81 1.36 11.28
C MET A 414 25.22 2.71 11.91
N PRO A 415 24.76 3.84 11.36
CA PRO A 415 23.89 3.94 10.18
C PRO A 415 24.63 3.67 8.86
N TYR A 416 23.95 3.04 7.90
CA TYR A 416 24.52 2.60 6.62
C TYR A 416 23.88 3.32 5.44
N THR A 417 24.69 3.82 4.52
CA THR A 417 24.20 4.39 3.26
C THR A 417 24.31 3.35 2.14
N ASN A 418 23.21 2.98 1.54
CA ASN A 418 23.19 2.04 0.45
C ASN A 418 23.74 2.68 -0.85
N PRO A 419 24.09 1.87 -1.88
CA PRO A 419 24.76 2.39 -3.09
C PRO A 419 23.90 3.32 -3.96
N ILE A 420 22.61 3.44 -3.69
CA ILE A 420 21.68 4.36 -4.37
C ILE A 420 21.43 5.64 -3.53
N GLY A 421 21.98 5.73 -2.32
CA GLY A 421 21.96 6.92 -1.49
C GLY A 421 20.94 6.91 -0.34
N LEU A 422 20.23 5.82 -0.09
CA LEU A 422 19.35 5.71 1.08
C LEU A 422 20.16 5.44 2.36
N TYR A 423 19.83 6.18 3.40
CA TYR A 423 20.49 6.17 4.70
C TYR A 423 19.69 5.35 5.71
N TYR A 424 20.08 4.07 5.90
CA TYR A 424 19.47 3.19 6.88
C TYR A 424 19.89 3.60 8.30
N ASP A 425 18.93 4.01 9.09
CA ASP A 425 19.14 4.61 10.41
C ASP A 425 19.48 3.57 11.50
N SER A 426 18.94 2.36 11.35
CA SER A 426 19.14 1.25 12.30
C SER A 426 18.74 -0.09 11.69
N GLY A 427 19.31 -1.20 12.18
CA GLY A 427 18.97 -2.55 11.76
C GLY A 427 19.92 -3.59 12.33
N HIS A 428 19.40 -4.76 12.72
CA HIS A 428 20.18 -5.91 13.22
C HIS A 428 19.89 -7.13 12.34
N TYR A 429 20.35 -7.12 11.10
CA TYR A 429 19.98 -8.11 10.08
C TYR A 429 20.44 -9.53 10.38
N HIS A 430 21.64 -9.67 10.95
CA HIS A 430 22.15 -10.98 11.40
C HIS A 430 21.31 -11.56 12.55
N ASP A 431 20.84 -10.71 13.47
CA ASP A 431 20.01 -11.14 14.59
C ASP A 431 18.63 -11.61 14.07
N ASN A 432 18.00 -10.88 13.10
CA ASN A 432 16.76 -11.31 12.45
C ASN A 432 16.91 -12.71 11.84
N MET A 433 18.01 -12.94 11.12
CA MET A 433 18.30 -14.22 10.50
C MET A 433 18.47 -15.35 11.54
N ALA A 434 19.16 -15.10 12.63
CA ALA A 434 19.38 -16.07 13.71
C ALA A 434 18.07 -16.42 14.44
N ILE A 435 17.25 -15.42 14.76
CA ILE A 435 15.93 -15.60 15.39
C ILE A 435 15.03 -16.41 14.47
N ALA A 436 14.97 -16.06 13.18
CA ALA A 436 14.13 -16.75 12.19
C ALA A 436 14.53 -18.23 12.06
N MET A 437 15.81 -18.54 12.00
CA MET A 437 16.31 -19.92 11.91
C MET A 437 15.93 -20.73 13.15
N THR A 438 16.04 -20.13 14.34
CA THR A 438 15.65 -20.77 15.59
C THR A 438 14.15 -21.04 15.63
N ALA A 439 13.33 -20.05 15.32
CA ALA A 439 11.87 -20.15 15.31
C ALA A 439 11.36 -21.15 14.24
N ALA A 440 12.02 -21.24 13.09
CA ALA A 440 11.70 -22.19 12.02
C ALA A 440 12.17 -23.63 12.32
N ASP A 441 12.85 -23.90 13.43
CA ASP A 441 13.52 -25.20 13.67
C ASP A 441 14.37 -25.59 12.45
N TRP A 442 15.30 -24.70 12.08
CA TRP A 442 16.13 -24.85 10.89
C TRP A 442 16.92 -26.16 10.89
N ASP A 443 17.44 -26.58 12.02
CA ASP A 443 18.26 -27.79 12.13
C ASP A 443 17.44 -29.07 11.93
N GLY A 444 16.15 -29.06 12.25
CA GLY A 444 15.21 -30.15 12.02
C GLY A 444 14.83 -30.38 10.54
N ARG A 445 15.16 -29.46 9.62
CA ARG A 445 14.74 -29.49 8.21
C ARG A 445 15.16 -30.77 7.46
N ASP A 446 16.32 -31.34 7.76
CA ASP A 446 16.81 -32.53 7.07
C ASP A 446 16.05 -33.80 7.49
N VAL A 447 15.55 -33.86 8.72
CA VAL A 447 14.64 -34.90 9.18
C VAL A 447 13.32 -34.78 8.44
N ARG A 448 12.72 -33.61 8.39
CA ARG A 448 11.47 -33.33 7.66
C ARG A 448 11.60 -33.65 6.16
N ARG A 449 12.77 -33.34 5.55
CA ARG A 449 13.02 -33.69 4.13
C ARG A 449 13.02 -35.20 3.90
N LYS A 450 13.59 -35.99 4.83
CA LYS A 450 13.57 -37.46 4.75
C LYS A 450 12.15 -37.99 4.91
N ASP A 451 11.35 -37.43 5.82
CA ASP A 451 9.96 -37.82 6.05
C ASP A 451 9.08 -37.50 4.83
N ALA A 452 9.26 -36.33 4.22
CA ALA A 452 8.57 -35.96 2.98
C ALA A 452 8.93 -36.91 1.84
N ALA A 453 10.23 -37.23 1.67
CA ALA A 453 10.69 -38.16 0.65
C ALA A 453 10.13 -39.58 0.85
N ALA A 454 9.98 -40.05 2.10
CA ALA A 454 9.34 -41.32 2.41
C ALA A 454 7.87 -41.38 1.98
N ARG A 455 7.18 -40.22 1.89
CA ARG A 455 5.81 -40.04 1.39
C ARG A 455 5.76 -39.74 -0.11
N GLY A 456 6.90 -39.75 -0.83
CA GLY A 456 7.00 -39.42 -2.24
C GLY A 456 6.89 -37.92 -2.53
N LYS A 457 7.05 -37.06 -1.52
CA LYS A 457 7.01 -35.59 -1.67
C LYS A 457 8.40 -34.99 -1.71
N LEU A 458 8.51 -33.80 -2.30
CA LEU A 458 9.74 -33.01 -2.36
C LEU A 458 9.62 -31.85 -1.37
N LEU A 459 10.40 -31.87 -0.28
CA LEU A 459 10.44 -30.77 0.66
C LEU A 459 11.48 -29.74 0.26
N GLY A 460 11.05 -28.49 0.16
CA GLY A 460 11.90 -27.33 -0.05
C GLY A 460 11.77 -26.29 1.04
N VAL A 461 12.91 -25.67 1.38
CA VAL A 461 12.97 -24.57 2.32
C VAL A 461 13.56 -23.35 1.63
N GLY A 462 12.86 -22.23 1.69
CA GLY A 462 13.26 -20.97 1.10
C GLY A 462 13.45 -19.90 2.17
N PHE A 463 14.35 -18.99 1.88
CA PHE A 463 14.78 -17.92 2.74
C PHE A 463 14.73 -16.59 2.00
N ALA A 464 14.36 -15.51 2.67
CA ALA A 464 14.48 -14.17 2.16
C ALA A 464 14.71 -13.17 3.29
N ASN A 465 15.65 -12.26 3.11
CA ASN A 465 15.76 -11.05 3.89
C ASN A 465 15.07 -9.90 3.15
N TYR A 466 14.60 -8.91 3.89
CA TYR A 466 14.05 -7.70 3.28
C TYR A 466 14.39 -6.46 4.06
N VAL A 467 14.40 -5.34 3.38
CA VAL A 467 14.35 -4.01 3.95
C VAL A 467 13.28 -3.20 3.22
N GLU A 468 12.56 -2.39 3.95
CA GLU A 468 11.53 -1.50 3.45
C GLU A 468 11.84 -0.06 3.84
N SER A 469 11.23 0.92 3.18
CA SER A 469 11.31 2.33 3.56
C SER A 469 9.92 2.86 3.93
N SER A 470 9.78 3.36 5.15
CA SER A 470 8.57 4.01 5.62
C SER A 470 8.72 5.53 5.52
N ILE A 471 8.04 6.10 4.55
CA ILE A 471 7.92 7.53 4.33
C ILE A 471 6.55 7.77 3.67
N GLY A 472 6.22 8.93 3.25
CA GLY A 472 4.98 9.26 2.54
C GLY A 472 4.75 10.75 2.65
N THR A 473 3.50 11.20 2.72
CA THR A 473 3.20 12.61 2.96
C THR A 473 3.85 13.06 4.27
N PRO A 474 4.71 14.10 4.25
CA PRO A 474 5.56 14.44 5.39
C PRO A 474 4.81 15.08 6.55
N VAL A 475 3.67 15.72 6.30
CA VAL A 475 2.92 16.50 7.29
C VAL A 475 1.87 15.65 7.99
N GLU A 476 1.77 15.78 9.32
CA GLU A 476 0.67 15.29 10.14
C GLU A 476 0.34 16.30 11.23
N GLN A 477 -0.95 16.38 11.60
CA GLN A 477 -1.45 17.25 12.67
C GLN A 477 -2.34 16.46 13.60
N THR A 478 -2.27 16.81 14.88
CA THR A 478 -3.23 16.34 15.90
C THR A 478 -3.78 17.51 16.68
N GLU A 479 -5.00 17.34 17.14
CA GLU A 479 -5.62 18.20 18.14
C GLU A 479 -6.00 17.32 19.33
N ILE A 480 -5.64 17.73 20.54
CA ILE A 480 -5.99 17.01 21.78
C ILE A 480 -6.86 17.92 22.66
N TYR A 481 -7.98 17.40 23.09
CA TYR A 481 -8.93 18.08 23.96
C TYR A 481 -9.17 17.27 25.23
N ILE A 482 -8.92 17.84 26.40
CA ILE A 482 -9.34 17.26 27.66
C ILE A 482 -10.79 17.74 27.95
N ARG A 483 -11.71 16.79 27.95
CA ARG A 483 -13.13 17.08 28.11
C ARG A 483 -13.55 16.97 29.58
N PRO A 484 -14.27 17.97 30.13
CA PRO A 484 -14.73 17.96 31.52
C PRO A 484 -15.69 16.78 31.83
N GLU A 485 -16.25 16.14 30.81
CA GLU A 485 -17.10 14.96 30.91
C GLU A 485 -16.33 13.66 31.19
N GLY A 486 -14.99 13.71 31.30
CA GLY A 486 -14.18 12.58 31.72
C GLY A 486 -13.61 11.76 30.55
N HIS A 487 -13.30 12.39 29.44
CA HIS A 487 -12.59 11.75 28.32
C HIS A 487 -11.65 12.71 27.61
N VAL A 488 -10.76 12.13 26.79
CA VAL A 488 -9.85 12.86 25.92
C VAL A 488 -10.23 12.60 24.46
N GLU A 489 -10.33 13.65 23.66
CA GLU A 489 -10.47 13.54 22.20
C GLU A 489 -9.14 13.83 21.53
N VAL A 490 -8.73 12.96 20.62
CA VAL A 490 -7.56 13.10 19.77
C VAL A 490 -8.02 13.12 18.33
N VAL A 491 -8.01 14.29 17.72
CA VAL A 491 -8.34 14.49 16.30
C VAL A 491 -7.08 14.25 15.48
N ILE A 492 -7.15 13.40 14.46
CA ILE A 492 -5.98 13.04 13.64
C ILE A 492 -6.36 12.72 12.20
N GLY A 493 -5.50 13.13 11.25
CA GLY A 493 -5.73 12.94 9.81
C GLY A 493 -5.36 11.57 9.26
N THR A 494 -4.65 10.76 10.03
CA THR A 494 -4.32 9.39 9.67
C THR A 494 -5.48 8.46 9.99
N GLN A 495 -6.12 7.91 8.95
CA GLN A 495 -7.33 7.09 9.07
C GLN A 495 -7.03 5.61 8.89
N PRO A 496 -7.51 4.71 9.77
CA PRO A 496 -7.40 3.26 9.59
C PRO A 496 -8.32 2.73 8.47
N SER A 497 -7.91 1.60 7.90
CA SER A 497 -8.73 0.77 7.02
C SER A 497 -8.57 -0.72 7.41
N GLY A 498 -8.55 -0.97 8.73
CA GLY A 498 -8.34 -2.28 9.37
C GLY A 498 -7.07 -2.39 10.22
N GLN A 499 -6.17 -1.37 10.23
CA GLN A 499 -4.88 -1.43 10.94
C GLN A 499 -4.99 -1.21 12.46
N GLY A 500 -6.16 -0.98 13.04
CA GLY A 500 -6.35 -0.85 14.48
C GLY A 500 -5.82 0.45 15.09
N HIS A 501 -5.80 1.54 14.33
CA HIS A 501 -5.21 2.80 14.79
C HIS A 501 -6.04 3.52 15.87
N GLU A 502 -7.36 3.30 15.95
CA GLU A 502 -8.15 3.82 17.07
C GLU A 502 -7.64 3.28 18.43
N THR A 503 -7.13 2.05 18.43
CA THR A 503 -6.51 1.45 19.61
C THR A 503 -5.08 1.91 19.81
N SER A 504 -4.23 1.80 18.78
CA SER A 504 -2.80 2.09 18.91
C SER A 504 -2.52 3.58 19.19
N PHE A 505 -3.25 4.51 18.59
CA PHE A 505 -3.14 5.94 18.91
C PHE A 505 -3.64 6.25 20.34
N ALA A 506 -4.74 5.60 20.74
CA ALA A 506 -5.22 5.73 22.09
C ALA A 506 -4.21 5.20 23.13
N GLN A 507 -3.45 4.14 22.83
CA GLN A 507 -2.38 3.65 23.70
C GLN A 507 -1.27 4.69 23.89
N VAL A 508 -0.87 5.39 22.82
CA VAL A 508 0.16 6.44 22.89
C VAL A 508 -0.34 7.63 23.73
N ALA A 509 -1.51 8.17 23.42
CA ALA A 509 -2.07 9.29 24.15
C ALA A 509 -2.31 8.96 25.63
N ALA A 510 -2.85 7.77 25.91
CA ALA A 510 -3.14 7.30 27.27
C ALA A 510 -1.87 7.18 28.12
N GLU A 511 -0.79 6.59 27.57
CA GLU A 511 0.47 6.44 28.31
C GLU A 511 1.10 7.80 28.62
N TRP A 512 1.13 8.72 27.65
CA TRP A 512 1.72 10.05 27.84
C TRP A 512 0.92 10.92 28.83
N LEU A 513 -0.40 10.90 28.72
CA LEU A 513 -1.27 11.68 29.60
C LEU A 513 -1.56 10.99 30.95
N GLY A 514 -1.03 9.77 31.16
CA GLY A 514 -1.24 9.02 32.39
C GLY A 514 -2.71 8.61 32.63
N LEU A 515 -3.46 8.33 31.56
CA LEU A 515 -4.90 8.05 31.58
C LEU A 515 -5.21 6.61 31.12
N PRO A 516 -6.40 6.07 31.46
CA PRO A 516 -6.86 4.81 30.90
C PRO A 516 -7.06 4.90 29.37
N VAL A 517 -6.69 3.84 28.62
CA VAL A 517 -6.93 3.76 27.18
C VAL A 517 -8.44 3.88 26.82
N SER A 518 -9.32 3.43 27.72
CA SER A 518 -10.78 3.56 27.56
C SER A 518 -11.26 5.00 27.45
N ASP A 519 -10.56 5.92 28.08
CA ASP A 519 -10.96 7.32 28.17
C ASP A 519 -10.55 8.13 26.93
N VAL A 520 -9.66 7.59 26.10
CA VAL A 520 -9.18 8.25 24.88
C VAL A 520 -10.08 7.90 23.69
N ARG A 521 -10.62 8.91 23.03
CA ARG A 521 -11.43 8.81 21.79
C ARG A 521 -10.62 9.36 20.62
N ILE A 522 -10.51 8.58 19.57
CA ILE A 522 -9.86 9.01 18.32
C ILE A 522 -10.93 9.52 17.37
N VAL A 523 -10.76 10.75 16.89
CA VAL A 523 -11.66 11.42 15.94
C VAL A 523 -10.98 11.52 14.59
N ILE A 524 -11.58 10.90 13.57
CA ILE A 524 -11.05 10.73 12.23
C ILE A 524 -12.14 10.87 11.17
N GLY A 525 -11.75 11.02 9.92
CA GLY A 525 -12.59 10.76 8.75
C GLY A 525 -13.59 11.85 8.35
N ASP A 526 -13.81 12.88 9.15
CA ASP A 526 -14.67 14.03 8.82
C ASP A 526 -13.82 15.27 8.55
N THR A 527 -13.81 15.77 7.33
CA THR A 527 -13.00 16.94 6.95
C THR A 527 -13.51 18.28 7.45
N ASP A 528 -14.67 18.31 8.11
CA ASP A 528 -15.11 19.49 8.87
C ASP A 528 -14.40 19.58 10.22
N VAL A 529 -13.96 18.45 10.74
CA VAL A 529 -13.21 18.34 12.00
C VAL A 529 -11.71 18.21 11.70
N VAL A 530 -11.33 17.23 10.87
CA VAL A 530 -9.94 16.94 10.50
C VAL A 530 -9.50 17.84 9.35
N LYS A 531 -8.73 18.89 9.63
CA LYS A 531 -8.31 19.89 8.63
C LYS A 531 -7.02 19.52 7.89
N VAL A 532 -6.08 18.87 8.58
CA VAL A 532 -4.77 18.48 8.07
C VAL A 532 -4.51 17.02 8.33
N GLY A 533 -3.90 16.32 7.38
CA GLY A 533 -3.49 14.94 7.57
C GLY A 533 -3.02 14.30 6.28
N GLY A 534 -2.03 13.43 6.40
CA GLY A 534 -1.42 12.71 5.29
C GLY A 534 -2.11 11.40 4.92
N GLY A 535 -3.00 10.89 5.74
CA GLY A 535 -3.66 9.59 5.57
C GLY A 535 -2.78 8.37 5.90
N SER A 536 -3.33 7.17 5.69
CA SER A 536 -2.67 5.89 5.97
C SER A 536 -2.09 5.28 4.70
N HIS A 537 -0.76 5.35 4.55
CA HIS A 537 -0.02 4.71 3.45
C HIS A 537 1.48 4.63 3.75
N SER A 538 2.23 3.84 3.00
CA SER A 538 3.72 3.79 3.04
C SER A 538 4.30 3.59 4.45
N GLY A 539 3.63 2.85 5.32
CA GLY A 539 4.07 2.59 6.69
C GLY A 539 4.11 3.82 7.62
N ARG A 540 3.66 5.01 7.17
CA ARG A 540 3.81 6.28 7.89
C ARG A 540 2.94 6.43 9.14
N SER A 541 1.80 5.76 9.17
CA SER A 541 0.69 6.04 10.10
C SER A 541 1.12 6.12 11.57
N MET A 542 1.64 5.02 12.12
CA MET A 542 1.97 4.97 13.55
C MET A 542 3.13 5.89 13.90
N ARG A 543 4.13 6.01 13.03
CA ARG A 543 5.30 6.88 13.25
C ARG A 543 4.90 8.36 13.26
N MET A 544 4.20 8.83 12.21
CA MET A 544 3.83 10.23 12.06
C MET A 544 2.80 10.66 13.12
N ALA A 545 1.70 9.90 13.22
CA ALA A 545 0.66 10.18 14.18
C ALA A 545 1.16 10.02 15.63
N GLY A 546 1.88 8.95 15.93
CA GLY A 546 2.46 8.74 17.27
C GLY A 546 3.40 9.87 17.67
N THR A 547 4.25 10.33 16.77
CA THR A 547 5.18 11.45 17.04
C THR A 547 4.43 12.74 17.36
N VAL A 548 3.44 13.11 16.53
CA VAL A 548 2.72 14.37 16.74
C VAL A 548 1.81 14.31 17.97
N ILE A 549 1.26 13.12 18.31
CA ILE A 549 0.50 12.92 19.57
C ILE A 549 1.42 13.10 20.79
N VAL A 550 2.65 12.55 20.76
CA VAL A 550 3.62 12.74 21.85
C VAL A 550 3.97 14.22 22.01
N MET A 551 4.31 14.89 20.92
CA MET A 551 4.64 16.33 20.95
C MET A 551 3.49 17.18 21.48
N ALA A 552 2.25 16.87 21.10
CA ALA A 552 1.06 17.55 21.59
C ALA A 552 0.82 17.27 23.07
N ALA A 553 0.99 16.02 23.52
CA ALA A 553 0.80 15.64 24.91
C ALA A 553 1.86 16.29 25.83
N ASP A 554 3.13 16.37 25.40
CA ASP A 554 4.16 17.07 26.15
C ASP A 554 3.82 18.54 26.37
N GLU A 555 3.39 19.24 25.31
CA GLU A 555 3.00 20.66 25.38
C GLU A 555 1.72 20.86 26.22
N LEU A 556 0.75 19.95 26.11
CA LEU A 556 -0.47 19.97 26.91
C LEU A 556 -0.21 19.73 28.40
N ILE A 557 0.81 18.92 28.75
CA ILE A 557 1.25 18.72 30.15
C ILE A 557 1.80 20.02 30.72
N GLU A 558 2.60 20.77 29.95
CA GLU A 558 3.13 22.05 30.40
C GLU A 558 1.99 23.09 30.62
N GLU A 559 1.02 23.19 29.71
CA GLU A 559 -0.18 24.01 29.89
C GLU A 559 -0.97 23.54 31.12
N GLY A 560 -1.10 22.23 31.29
CA GLY A 560 -1.74 21.64 32.46
C GLY A 560 -1.09 22.03 33.81
N LYS A 561 0.26 22.16 33.86
CA LYS A 561 0.97 22.64 35.03
C LYS A 561 0.62 24.11 35.38
N GLU A 562 0.51 24.95 34.32
CA GLU A 562 0.11 26.35 34.53
C GLU A 562 -1.32 26.44 35.14
N VAL A 563 -2.26 25.69 34.53
CA VAL A 563 -3.64 25.66 35.03
C VAL A 563 -3.72 25.04 36.45
N ALA A 564 -2.93 23.98 36.70
CA ALA A 564 -2.88 23.35 38.02
C ALA A 564 -2.30 24.30 39.10
N ALA A 565 -1.31 25.11 38.75
CA ALA A 565 -0.73 26.11 39.64
C ALA A 565 -1.78 27.14 40.11
N GLU A 566 -2.66 27.58 39.18
CA GLU A 566 -3.77 28.46 39.49
C GLU A 566 -4.82 27.76 40.41
N VAL A 567 -5.22 26.53 40.04
CA VAL A 567 -6.25 25.77 40.80
C VAL A 567 -5.76 25.35 42.18
N LEU A 568 -4.47 25.01 42.29
CA LEU A 568 -3.86 24.58 43.55
C LEU A 568 -3.23 25.73 44.33
N GLU A 569 -3.30 26.98 43.87
CA GLU A 569 -2.70 28.17 44.49
C GLU A 569 -1.21 27.92 44.85
N ALA A 570 -0.42 27.46 43.83
CA ALA A 570 0.99 27.13 43.96
C ALA A 570 1.82 27.79 42.84
N SER A 571 3.14 27.74 42.95
CA SER A 571 4.02 28.17 41.83
C SER A 571 4.04 27.08 40.74
N VAL A 572 4.08 27.46 39.48
CA VAL A 572 4.23 26.51 38.35
C VAL A 572 5.48 25.62 38.51
N SER A 573 6.57 26.21 39.05
CA SER A 573 7.82 25.46 39.32
C SER A 573 7.68 24.38 40.39
N ASP A 574 6.64 24.42 41.19
CA ASP A 574 6.38 23.45 42.24
C ASP A 574 5.36 22.38 41.82
N ILE A 575 4.84 22.48 40.60
CA ILE A 575 3.92 21.48 40.03
C ILE A 575 4.69 20.39 39.27
N GLU A 576 4.52 19.16 39.70
CA GLU A 576 5.00 17.98 38.97
C GLU A 576 3.80 17.23 38.38
N PHE A 577 3.99 16.68 37.15
CA PHE A 577 3.01 15.80 36.52
C PHE A 577 3.44 14.36 36.68
N GLN A 578 2.63 13.53 37.30
CA GLN A 578 2.88 12.11 37.46
C GLN A 578 1.58 11.31 37.44
N ASP A 579 1.54 10.20 36.74
CA ASP A 579 0.43 9.23 36.69
C ASP A 579 -0.95 9.88 36.43
N GLY A 580 -1.01 10.89 35.55
CA GLY A 580 -2.25 11.58 35.15
C GLY A 580 -2.75 12.65 36.13
N ALA A 581 -1.93 13.02 37.09
CA ALA A 581 -2.24 14.09 38.05
C ALA A 581 -1.11 15.12 38.17
N PHE A 582 -1.49 16.34 38.41
CA PHE A 582 -0.63 17.47 38.76
C PHE A 582 -0.57 17.61 40.27
N GLN A 583 0.62 17.54 40.83
CA GLN A 583 0.85 17.55 42.28
C GLN A 583 1.80 18.68 42.67
N VAL A 584 1.50 19.34 43.80
CA VAL A 584 2.44 20.27 44.42
C VAL A 584 3.53 19.50 45.11
N THR A 585 4.78 19.66 44.67
CA THR A 585 5.98 18.94 45.17
C THR A 585 6.07 19.00 46.68
N GLY A 586 6.26 17.85 47.31
CA GLY A 586 6.40 17.72 48.74
C GLY A 586 5.09 17.83 49.56
N THR A 587 3.93 17.80 48.89
CA THR A 587 2.59 17.84 49.54
C THR A 587 1.69 16.72 49.02
N ASP A 588 0.52 16.55 49.58
CA ASP A 588 -0.56 15.67 49.13
C ASP A 588 -1.59 16.37 48.24
N ARG A 589 -1.34 17.65 47.93
CA ARG A 589 -2.23 18.47 47.08
C ARG A 589 -2.03 18.09 45.62
N SER A 590 -3.07 17.56 44.99
CA SER A 590 -3.05 17.18 43.59
C SER A 590 -4.38 17.39 42.89
N VAL A 591 -4.36 17.48 41.57
CA VAL A 591 -5.55 17.59 40.74
C VAL A 591 -5.35 16.76 39.45
N GLY A 592 -6.38 16.01 39.07
CA GLY A 592 -6.35 15.23 37.83
C GLY A 592 -6.86 16.04 36.63
N TRP A 593 -6.60 15.51 35.40
CA TRP A 593 -6.97 16.18 34.17
C TRP A 593 -8.44 16.64 34.10
N TYR A 594 -9.39 15.77 34.43
CA TYR A 594 -10.81 16.06 34.26
C TYR A 594 -11.33 17.09 35.29
N GLU A 595 -10.83 17.02 36.52
CA GLU A 595 -11.13 18.03 37.54
C GLU A 595 -10.52 19.38 37.13
N LEU A 596 -9.30 19.35 36.54
CA LEU A 596 -8.65 20.56 36.05
C LEU A 596 -9.46 21.19 34.92
N ALA A 597 -9.97 20.38 33.98
CA ALA A 597 -10.82 20.85 32.89
C ALA A 597 -12.17 21.41 33.34
N GLN A 598 -12.71 20.88 34.46
CA GLN A 598 -13.94 21.42 35.07
C GLN A 598 -13.74 22.77 35.78
N LYS A 599 -12.53 23.04 36.24
CA LYS A 599 -12.18 24.26 37.00
C LYS A 599 -11.53 25.35 36.14
N SER A 600 -11.18 25.06 34.89
CA SER A 600 -10.59 26.01 33.96
C SER A 600 -11.61 26.53 32.95
N ASP A 601 -11.24 27.58 32.22
CA ASP A 601 -12.04 28.10 31.13
C ASP A 601 -12.25 27.02 30.04
N PRO A 602 -13.44 26.94 29.43
CA PRO A 602 -13.73 25.98 28.38
C PRO A 602 -12.71 26.05 27.23
N GLY A 603 -12.11 24.89 26.87
CA GLY A 603 -11.13 24.80 25.82
C GLY A 603 -9.69 25.16 26.20
N ARG A 604 -9.42 25.61 27.41
CA ARG A 604 -8.05 25.95 27.85
C ARG A 604 -7.11 24.72 27.84
N LEU A 605 -7.60 23.55 28.20
CA LEU A 605 -6.84 22.29 28.10
C LEU A 605 -7.05 21.63 26.73
N SER A 606 -6.58 22.32 25.71
CA SER A 606 -6.57 21.83 24.34
C SER A 606 -5.31 22.31 23.61
N ILE A 607 -4.81 21.49 22.69
CA ILE A 607 -3.61 21.78 21.92
C ILE A 607 -3.76 21.35 20.47
N ILE A 608 -3.23 22.15 19.56
CA ILE A 608 -3.09 21.79 18.14
C ILE A 608 -1.60 21.72 17.83
N LYS A 609 -1.14 20.58 17.36
CA LYS A 609 0.26 20.36 17.02
C LYS A 609 0.41 19.77 15.62
N SER A 610 1.28 20.38 14.83
CA SER A 610 1.70 19.84 13.52
C SER A 610 3.15 19.42 13.57
N ASN A 611 3.51 18.42 12.80
CA ASN A 611 4.87 17.97 12.61
C ASN A 611 5.11 17.62 11.14
N GLU A 612 6.34 17.85 10.68
CA GLU A 612 6.79 17.53 9.34
C GLU A 612 8.04 16.65 9.40
N MET A 613 7.99 15.47 8.78
CA MET A 613 9.07 14.49 8.80
C MET A 613 9.39 14.05 7.36
N HIS A 614 10.57 14.36 6.89
CA HIS A 614 11.03 14.02 5.54
C HIS A 614 11.91 12.77 5.49
N THR A 615 12.61 12.42 6.57
CA THR A 615 13.55 11.30 6.62
C THR A 615 12.81 9.97 6.71
N PRO A 616 13.10 8.99 5.83
CA PRO A 616 12.54 7.65 5.94
C PRO A 616 13.11 6.89 7.14
N VAL A 617 12.39 5.83 7.55
CA VAL A 617 12.88 4.78 8.44
C VAL A 617 12.77 3.43 7.75
N PHE A 618 13.54 2.44 8.19
CA PHE A 618 13.75 1.21 7.45
C PHE A 618 13.34 -0.03 8.26
N PRO A 619 12.03 -0.36 8.28
CA PRO A 619 11.59 -1.67 8.76
C PRO A 619 12.23 -2.77 7.92
N ASN A 620 12.53 -3.89 8.54
CA ASN A 620 13.27 -4.97 7.89
C ASN A 620 12.93 -6.32 8.55
N GLY A 621 13.36 -7.40 7.95
CA GLY A 621 13.08 -8.70 8.52
C GLY A 621 13.64 -9.87 7.72
N THR A 622 13.30 -11.08 8.19
CA THR A 622 13.69 -12.35 7.61
C THR A 622 12.50 -13.29 7.56
N HIS A 623 12.27 -13.89 6.39
CA HIS A 623 11.23 -14.88 6.18
C HIS A 623 11.81 -16.24 5.81
N ILE A 624 11.24 -17.32 6.38
CA ILE A 624 11.55 -18.70 6.05
C ILE A 624 10.25 -19.40 5.70
N CYS A 625 10.23 -20.02 4.52
CA CYS A 625 9.09 -20.74 3.97
C CYS A 625 9.45 -22.21 3.76
N GLU A 626 8.58 -23.15 4.17
CA GLU A 626 8.74 -24.56 3.90
C GLU A 626 7.55 -25.11 3.13
N VAL A 627 7.83 -25.78 2.02
CA VAL A 627 6.80 -26.35 1.13
C VAL A 627 7.05 -27.83 0.88
N GLU A 628 5.99 -28.59 0.71
CA GLU A 628 6.02 -29.93 0.13
C GLU A 628 5.37 -29.92 -1.26
N ILE A 629 6.05 -30.52 -2.24
CA ILE A 629 5.59 -30.61 -3.62
C ILE A 629 5.32 -32.06 -3.97
N ASP A 630 4.16 -32.31 -4.55
CA ASP A 630 3.84 -33.57 -5.19
C ASP A 630 4.44 -33.57 -6.62
N PRO A 631 5.46 -34.39 -6.91
CA PRO A 631 6.11 -34.38 -8.21
C PRO A 631 5.25 -34.97 -9.35
N GLU A 632 4.16 -35.66 -9.05
CA GLU A 632 3.25 -36.22 -10.06
C GLU A 632 2.22 -35.20 -10.54
N THR A 633 1.77 -34.32 -9.65
CA THR A 633 0.71 -33.35 -9.94
C THR A 633 1.22 -31.90 -9.99
N GLY A 634 2.41 -31.61 -9.44
CA GLY A 634 2.90 -30.26 -9.20
C GLY A 634 2.20 -29.54 -8.03
N GLY A 635 1.34 -30.26 -7.29
CA GLY A 635 0.63 -29.71 -6.14
C GLY A 635 1.60 -29.25 -5.06
N ILE A 636 1.34 -28.06 -4.50
CA ILE A 636 2.18 -27.42 -3.48
C ILE A 636 1.38 -27.33 -2.20
N GLU A 637 1.95 -27.79 -1.10
CA GLU A 637 1.46 -27.58 0.25
C GLU A 637 2.44 -26.69 1.01
N LEU A 638 1.95 -25.57 1.54
CA LEU A 638 2.72 -24.72 2.44
C LEU A 638 2.68 -25.32 3.85
N THR A 639 3.76 -25.96 4.28
CA THR A 639 3.79 -26.72 5.54
C THR A 639 4.18 -25.89 6.73
N ARG A 640 5.09 -24.91 6.57
CA ARG A 640 5.52 -24.00 7.62
C ARG A 640 5.86 -22.64 7.06
N TYR A 641 5.61 -21.60 7.85
CA TYR A 641 6.03 -20.24 7.55
C TYR A 641 6.46 -19.50 8.80
N THR A 642 7.64 -18.92 8.75
CA THR A 642 8.23 -18.15 9.86
C THR A 642 8.64 -16.77 9.36
N ALA A 643 8.31 -15.73 10.11
CA ALA A 643 8.72 -14.36 9.85
C ALA A 643 9.30 -13.73 11.12
N VAL A 644 10.35 -12.96 10.96
CA VAL A 644 10.91 -12.07 11.99
C VAL A 644 10.92 -10.67 11.44
N ASP A 645 10.23 -9.76 12.09
CA ASP A 645 10.09 -8.37 11.66
C ASP A 645 10.73 -7.41 12.68
N ASP A 646 11.54 -6.47 12.19
CA ASP A 646 11.96 -5.28 12.91
C ASP A 646 11.07 -4.10 12.50
N VAL A 647 10.10 -3.82 13.33
CA VAL A 647 9.15 -2.70 13.18
C VAL A 647 9.58 -1.46 13.99
N GLY A 648 10.80 -1.47 14.56
CA GLY A 648 11.16 -0.61 15.65
C GLY A 648 10.40 -1.02 16.92
N ARG A 649 10.02 -0.08 17.75
CA ARG A 649 9.20 -0.36 18.92
C ARG A 649 7.75 -0.70 18.53
N ALA A 650 7.27 -1.85 18.97
CA ALA A 650 5.88 -2.27 18.75
C ALA A 650 4.94 -1.60 19.77
N ILE A 651 4.05 -0.75 19.32
CA ILE A 651 3.06 -0.09 20.19
C ILE A 651 2.01 -1.09 20.68
N ASN A 652 1.53 -1.94 19.76
CA ASN A 652 0.62 -3.04 20.06
C ASN A 652 1.08 -4.29 19.30
N PRO A 653 1.77 -5.24 19.96
CA PRO A 653 2.27 -6.44 19.31
C PRO A 653 1.19 -7.29 18.64
N MET A 654 -0.02 -7.40 19.22
CA MET A 654 -1.12 -8.16 18.63
C MET A 654 -1.56 -7.57 17.28
N ILE A 655 -1.65 -6.23 17.19
CA ILE A 655 -1.99 -5.55 15.93
C ILE A 655 -0.87 -5.76 14.90
N VAL A 656 0.40 -5.65 15.31
CA VAL A 656 1.56 -5.89 14.43
C VAL A 656 1.53 -7.30 13.87
N HIS A 657 1.35 -8.33 14.73
CA HIS A 657 1.21 -9.72 14.27
C HIS A 657 0.06 -9.89 13.28
N GLY A 658 -1.10 -9.31 13.55
CA GLY A 658 -2.24 -9.34 12.61
C GLY A 658 -1.93 -8.70 11.25
N GLN A 659 -1.17 -7.61 11.25
CA GLN A 659 -0.70 -6.97 10.01
C GLN A 659 0.31 -7.85 9.26
N THR A 660 1.27 -8.44 9.94
CA THR A 660 2.25 -9.36 9.35
C THR A 660 1.57 -10.59 8.74
N HIS A 661 0.65 -11.24 9.48
CA HIS A 661 -0.13 -12.38 8.95
C HIS A 661 -0.89 -12.01 7.66
N GLY A 662 -1.65 -10.91 7.69
CA GLY A 662 -2.40 -10.47 6.51
C GLY A 662 -1.50 -10.05 5.33
N ALA A 663 -0.30 -9.53 5.61
CA ALA A 663 0.67 -9.17 4.59
C ALA A 663 1.33 -10.40 3.95
N ILE A 664 1.68 -11.41 4.75
CA ILE A 664 2.23 -12.69 4.27
C ILE A 664 1.22 -13.36 3.33
N VAL A 665 -0.06 -13.43 3.71
CA VAL A 665 -1.11 -14.04 2.88
C VAL A 665 -1.24 -13.35 1.53
N GLN A 666 -1.16 -12.02 1.47
CA GLN A 666 -1.22 -11.30 0.20
C GLN A 666 0.02 -11.54 -0.67
N GLY A 667 1.22 -11.59 -0.10
CA GLY A 667 2.42 -11.90 -0.86
C GLY A 667 2.47 -13.37 -1.33
N LEU A 668 2.03 -14.31 -0.50
CA LEU A 668 1.85 -15.72 -0.88
C LEU A 668 0.76 -15.87 -1.94
N GLY A 669 -0.34 -15.12 -1.85
CA GLY A 669 -1.40 -15.10 -2.86
C GLY A 669 -0.83 -14.78 -4.24
N GLN A 670 -0.05 -13.71 -4.36
CA GLN A 670 0.67 -13.35 -5.59
C GLN A 670 1.62 -14.45 -6.05
N ALA A 671 2.35 -15.06 -5.12
CA ALA A 671 3.34 -16.08 -5.47
C ALA A 671 2.73 -17.42 -5.87
N MET A 672 1.52 -17.74 -5.39
CA MET A 672 0.88 -19.05 -5.55
C MET A 672 -0.23 -19.08 -6.59
N VAL A 673 -1.15 -18.08 -6.57
CA VAL A 673 -2.45 -18.21 -7.26
C VAL A 673 -2.96 -16.96 -7.94
N GLU A 674 -2.61 -15.75 -7.43
CA GLU A 674 -3.21 -14.49 -7.88
C GLU A 674 -2.53 -13.96 -9.14
N ALA A 675 -3.33 -13.62 -10.14
CA ALA A 675 -2.87 -12.93 -11.35
C ALA A 675 -4.03 -12.20 -12.04
N CYS A 676 -3.81 -10.96 -12.45
CA CYS A 676 -4.67 -10.27 -13.41
C CYS A 676 -4.28 -10.75 -14.81
N VAL A 677 -5.12 -11.59 -15.40
CA VAL A 677 -4.88 -12.21 -16.71
C VAL A 677 -5.72 -11.50 -17.76
N LEU A 678 -5.07 -11.04 -18.81
CA LEU A 678 -5.70 -10.41 -19.97
C LEU A 678 -5.51 -11.31 -21.20
N ASP A 679 -6.50 -11.35 -22.05
CA ASP A 679 -6.41 -12.02 -23.35
C ASP A 679 -5.56 -11.15 -24.30
N PRO A 680 -4.45 -11.66 -24.85
CA PRO A 680 -3.56 -10.85 -25.67
C PRO A 680 -4.12 -10.48 -27.05
N GLU A 681 -5.14 -11.20 -27.55
CA GLU A 681 -5.75 -10.97 -28.84
C GLU A 681 -6.91 -9.97 -28.77
N THR A 682 -7.72 -10.07 -27.71
CA THR A 682 -8.94 -9.27 -27.55
C THR A 682 -8.83 -8.17 -26.52
N GLY A 683 -7.82 -8.23 -25.65
CA GLY A 683 -7.67 -7.29 -24.53
C GLY A 683 -8.65 -7.51 -23.38
N GLN A 684 -9.49 -8.56 -23.44
CA GLN A 684 -10.48 -8.86 -22.42
C GLN A 684 -9.84 -9.39 -21.14
N THR A 685 -10.44 -9.06 -19.96
CA THR A 685 -10.00 -9.66 -18.69
C THR A 685 -10.51 -11.10 -18.57
N LEU A 686 -9.58 -12.03 -18.30
CA LEU A 686 -9.88 -13.44 -18.06
C LEU A 686 -9.98 -13.77 -16.56
N SER A 687 -9.63 -12.84 -15.68
CA SER A 687 -9.67 -12.96 -14.22
C SER A 687 -10.65 -11.96 -13.59
N GLY A 688 -11.82 -11.81 -14.20
CA GLY A 688 -12.82 -10.80 -13.84
C GLY A 688 -13.78 -11.18 -12.72
N THR A 689 -13.64 -12.35 -12.09
CA THR A 689 -14.51 -12.82 -11.01
C THR A 689 -13.70 -13.56 -9.94
N LEU A 690 -14.28 -13.78 -8.74
CA LEU A 690 -13.67 -14.61 -7.70
C LEU A 690 -13.57 -16.10 -8.08
N MET A 691 -14.19 -16.54 -9.19
CA MET A 691 -14.01 -17.88 -9.73
C MET A 691 -12.72 -18.01 -10.54
N ASP A 692 -12.30 -16.93 -11.20
CA ASP A 692 -11.18 -16.91 -12.14
C ASP A 692 -9.92 -16.28 -11.51
N TYR A 693 -10.10 -15.27 -10.65
CA TYR A 693 -9.01 -14.69 -9.87
C TYR A 693 -8.80 -15.53 -8.61
N GLY A 694 -7.71 -16.30 -8.59
CA GLY A 694 -7.38 -17.15 -7.44
C GLY A 694 -7.09 -16.32 -6.19
N MET A 695 -7.67 -16.70 -5.06
CA MET A 695 -7.34 -16.14 -3.75
C MET A 695 -7.06 -17.24 -2.77
N LEU A 696 -6.06 -17.06 -1.91
CA LEU A 696 -5.77 -17.99 -0.81
C LEU A 696 -6.91 -17.98 0.20
N ARG A 697 -7.24 -19.17 0.67
CA ARG A 697 -8.22 -19.41 1.73
C ARG A 697 -7.51 -19.80 3.02
N ALA A 698 -8.18 -19.71 4.14
CA ALA A 698 -7.61 -20.06 5.45
C ALA A 698 -7.07 -21.50 5.51
N GLY A 699 -7.62 -22.42 4.71
CA GLY A 699 -7.15 -23.81 4.62
C GLY A 699 -5.90 -24.01 3.74
N ASP A 700 -5.50 -23.02 2.98
CA ASP A 700 -4.35 -23.11 2.06
C ASP A 700 -3.01 -22.75 2.74
N VAL A 701 -3.06 -22.24 3.96
CA VAL A 701 -1.90 -21.76 4.71
C VAL A 701 -1.85 -22.33 6.13
N PRO A 702 -0.65 -22.62 6.67
CA PRO A 702 -0.50 -23.05 8.06
C PRO A 702 -0.65 -21.85 9.02
N ALA A 703 -0.64 -22.14 10.32
CA ALA A 703 -0.39 -21.10 11.32
C ALA A 703 1.03 -20.53 11.12
N PHE A 704 1.16 -19.21 11.02
CA PHE A 704 2.44 -18.55 10.86
C PHE A 704 3.12 -18.36 12.22
N GLN A 705 4.42 -18.63 12.28
CA GLN A 705 5.28 -18.26 13.39
C GLN A 705 5.82 -16.85 13.12
N VAL A 706 5.39 -15.87 13.93
CA VAL A 706 5.85 -14.48 13.81
C VAL A 706 6.55 -14.04 15.07
N GLU A 707 7.76 -13.52 14.93
CA GLU A 707 8.57 -12.96 16.01
C GLU A 707 8.91 -11.50 15.70
N LEU A 708 9.13 -10.70 16.74
CA LEU A 708 9.57 -9.31 16.60
C LEU A 708 11.01 -9.16 17.14
N ASN A 709 11.86 -8.54 16.35
CA ASN A 709 13.18 -8.09 16.78
C ASN A 709 13.17 -6.55 16.82
N GLU A 710 12.76 -5.99 17.96
CA GLU A 710 12.55 -4.55 18.11
C GLU A 710 13.90 -3.79 18.17
N VAL A 711 14.31 -3.17 17.05
CA VAL A 711 15.46 -2.27 16.99
C VAL A 711 14.94 -0.84 16.79
N PRO A 712 14.85 -0.02 17.84
CA PRO A 712 14.24 1.31 17.76
C PRO A 712 14.97 2.22 16.77
N SER A 713 14.18 2.97 15.98
CA SER A 713 14.69 4.08 15.18
C SER A 713 15.07 5.26 16.09
N PRO A 714 16.25 5.85 15.93
CA PRO A 714 16.65 7.04 16.67
C PRO A 714 15.97 8.34 16.18
N THR A 715 15.18 8.29 15.10
CA THR A 715 14.66 9.48 14.40
C THR A 715 13.30 9.94 14.88
N ASN A 716 12.69 9.22 15.84
CA ASN A 716 11.41 9.62 16.44
C ASN A 716 11.33 9.19 17.92
N PRO A 717 10.52 9.89 18.75
CA PRO A 717 10.51 9.70 20.20
C PRO A 717 10.01 8.32 20.64
N LEU A 718 9.24 7.65 19.80
CA LEU A 718 8.69 6.33 20.08
C LEU A 718 9.57 5.18 19.59
N GLY A 719 10.61 5.46 18.80
CA GLY A 719 11.47 4.45 18.19
C GLY A 719 10.78 3.58 17.15
N ILE A 720 9.69 4.04 16.56
CA ILE A 720 8.86 3.30 15.60
C ILE A 720 9.50 3.30 14.22
N LYS A 721 9.37 2.16 13.50
CA LYS A 721 9.61 2.08 12.05
C LYS A 721 8.27 1.91 11.31
N ALA A 722 7.88 0.70 10.98
CA ALA A 722 6.56 0.35 10.44
C ALA A 722 6.32 -1.16 10.54
N GLY A 723 5.04 -1.58 10.61
CA GLY A 723 4.67 -2.99 10.72
C GLY A 723 3.53 -3.42 9.78
N GLY A 724 3.17 -2.59 8.78
CA GLY A 724 1.98 -2.86 7.95
C GLY A 724 2.24 -3.60 6.64
N GLU A 725 3.47 -3.60 6.13
CA GLU A 725 3.79 -4.00 4.75
C GLU A 725 4.87 -5.08 4.64
N GLY A 726 5.71 -5.27 5.66
CA GLY A 726 6.87 -6.17 5.67
C GLY A 726 6.57 -7.60 5.24
N GLY A 727 5.46 -8.18 5.73
CA GLY A 727 5.06 -9.53 5.37
C GLY A 727 4.90 -9.75 3.86
N THR A 728 4.40 -8.75 3.12
CA THR A 728 4.30 -8.81 1.66
C THR A 728 5.66 -8.66 0.98
N THR A 729 6.61 -7.98 1.62
CA THR A 729 7.93 -7.71 1.04
C THR A 729 8.77 -8.98 0.94
N GLY A 730 8.81 -9.80 1.99
CA GLY A 730 9.66 -11.00 2.03
C GLY A 730 8.99 -12.26 1.44
N SER A 731 7.66 -12.37 1.50
CA SER A 731 6.98 -13.65 1.25
C SER A 731 7.08 -14.18 -0.18
N PRO A 732 7.00 -13.39 -1.27
CA PRO A 732 7.12 -13.93 -2.61
C PRO A 732 8.48 -14.57 -2.88
N ALA A 733 9.56 -13.94 -2.39
CA ALA A 733 10.91 -14.46 -2.54
C ALA A 733 11.12 -15.73 -1.72
N ALA A 734 10.74 -15.73 -0.43
CA ALA A 734 10.89 -16.89 0.44
C ALA A 734 10.14 -18.12 -0.12
N PHE A 735 8.90 -17.93 -0.59
CA PHE A 735 8.10 -19.00 -1.18
C PHE A 735 8.72 -19.53 -2.49
N THR A 736 9.09 -18.66 -3.41
CA THR A 736 9.68 -19.09 -4.69
C THR A 736 11.03 -19.78 -4.47
N ASN A 737 11.83 -19.30 -3.52
CA ASN A 737 13.09 -19.95 -3.13
C ASN A 737 12.83 -21.36 -2.56
N ALA A 738 11.74 -21.56 -1.78
CA ALA A 738 11.36 -22.87 -1.28
C ALA A 738 11.01 -23.85 -2.40
N ILE A 739 10.23 -23.40 -3.40
CA ILE A 739 9.88 -24.24 -4.56
C ILE A 739 11.12 -24.63 -5.33
N VAL A 740 11.97 -23.67 -5.68
CA VAL A 740 13.21 -23.95 -6.44
C VAL A 740 14.14 -24.88 -5.65
N ASN A 741 14.20 -24.72 -4.32
CA ASN A 741 14.95 -25.63 -3.46
C ASN A 741 14.39 -27.07 -3.50
N ALA A 742 13.05 -27.25 -3.44
CA ALA A 742 12.42 -28.57 -3.59
C ALA A 742 12.75 -29.21 -4.94
N LEU A 743 12.80 -28.40 -6.00
CA LEU A 743 13.02 -28.84 -7.37
C LEU A 743 14.50 -28.91 -7.78
N LYS A 744 15.43 -28.70 -6.83
CA LYS A 744 16.88 -28.70 -7.12
C LYS A 744 17.34 -30.00 -7.81
N GLY A 745 16.78 -31.15 -7.44
CA GLY A 745 17.08 -32.45 -8.05
C GLY A 745 16.71 -32.57 -9.51
N TYR A 746 15.79 -31.75 -9.99
CA TYR A 746 15.39 -31.66 -11.40
C TYR A 746 16.16 -30.59 -12.19
N GLY A 747 17.07 -29.87 -11.57
CA GLY A 747 17.84 -28.83 -12.25
C GLY A 747 17.09 -27.50 -12.43
N VAL A 748 15.87 -27.35 -11.91
CA VAL A 748 15.07 -26.12 -12.01
C VAL A 748 15.77 -24.99 -11.26
N THR A 749 15.94 -23.84 -11.93
CA THR A 749 16.60 -22.65 -11.36
C THR A 749 15.64 -21.51 -11.05
N HIS A 750 14.47 -21.50 -11.67
CA HIS A 750 13.44 -20.48 -11.50
C HIS A 750 12.05 -21.01 -11.82
N ILE A 751 11.05 -20.46 -11.17
CA ILE A 751 9.61 -20.61 -11.47
C ILE A 751 8.98 -19.24 -11.45
N GLU A 752 8.26 -18.89 -12.52
CA GLU A 752 7.49 -17.65 -12.61
C GLU A 752 6.30 -17.64 -11.66
N MET A 753 6.02 -16.49 -11.07
CA MET A 753 4.80 -16.27 -10.27
C MET A 753 3.56 -16.02 -11.16
N PRO A 754 2.38 -16.47 -10.74
CA PRO A 754 2.14 -17.38 -9.64
C PRO A 754 2.64 -18.79 -9.96
N ALA A 755 3.29 -19.45 -9.00
CA ALA A 755 3.81 -20.80 -9.13
C ALA A 755 2.67 -21.82 -8.99
N THR A 756 1.76 -21.84 -9.94
CA THR A 756 0.62 -22.76 -9.94
C THR A 756 1.06 -24.22 -10.06
N PRO A 757 0.26 -25.20 -9.59
CA PRO A 757 0.56 -26.62 -9.75
C PRO A 757 0.91 -27.00 -11.20
N GLN A 758 0.21 -26.43 -12.17
CA GLN A 758 0.49 -26.66 -13.58
C GLN A 758 1.88 -26.18 -14.01
N ARG A 759 2.31 -24.99 -13.56
CA ARG A 759 3.66 -24.46 -13.86
C ARG A 759 4.75 -25.31 -13.23
N VAL A 760 4.57 -25.72 -11.99
CA VAL A 760 5.49 -26.59 -11.27
C VAL A 760 5.58 -27.96 -11.95
N TRP A 761 4.45 -28.58 -12.28
CA TRP A 761 4.41 -29.85 -12.99
C TRP A 761 5.13 -29.77 -14.36
N ARG A 762 4.85 -28.70 -15.14
CA ARG A 762 5.54 -28.48 -16.43
C ARG A 762 7.06 -28.36 -16.27
N ALA A 763 7.53 -27.62 -15.26
CA ALA A 763 8.96 -27.50 -14.97
C ALA A 763 9.61 -28.86 -14.68
N ILE A 764 8.93 -29.71 -13.87
CA ILE A 764 9.37 -31.07 -13.59
C ILE A 764 9.38 -31.93 -14.86
N GLN A 765 8.32 -31.87 -15.70
CA GLN A 765 8.28 -32.67 -16.95
C GLN A 765 9.33 -32.24 -17.95
N ASN A 766 9.54 -30.94 -18.13
CA ASN A 766 10.58 -30.41 -19.00
C ASN A 766 11.96 -30.88 -18.56
N ALA A 767 12.24 -30.87 -17.27
CA ALA A 767 13.53 -31.37 -16.74
C ALA A 767 13.72 -32.88 -16.86
N LYS A 768 12.65 -33.68 -16.93
CA LYS A 768 12.73 -35.14 -17.17
C LYS A 768 12.97 -35.49 -18.64
N ASN A 769 12.54 -34.60 -19.54
CA ASN A 769 12.57 -34.84 -20.99
C ASN A 769 13.78 -34.17 -21.70
N GLY A 770 14.49 -33.27 -21.04
CA GLY A 770 15.73 -32.62 -21.52
C GLY A 770 16.95 -33.20 -20.88
#